data_c029eb105130cd0fef0c80f472ae444a
#
_entry.id   c029eb105130cd0fef0c80f472ae444a
#
_cell.length_a   1.000
_cell.length_b   1.000
_cell.length_c   1.000
_cell.angle_alpha   90.00
_cell.angle_beta   90.00
_cell.angle_gamma   90.00
#
_symmetry.space_group_name_H-M   'P 1'
#
loop_
_entity.id
_entity.type
_entity.pdbx_description
1 polymer ?
#
loop_
_entity_poly.entity_id
_entity_poly.type
_entity_poly.pdbx_seq_one_letter_code
_entity_poly.pdbx_strand_id
1 'polypeptide(L)'
;MVDVFISYSRKDREFVQTLHRALSQSHYDSWVDWQDIPPTAAWWKEIQAGIEAAHTCVFVISPDSVVSKVCRQEIDHAVQCNKRLIPVVRRDQFEAHQVHPALSRLNWLFFRESDSFEQAFSSLLKALNTDLNYVRAHTRLLVRAIEWNSQARNTHLLLQGSVLEAAEQWLTQSVGKAPSPTELQAEYVNISRRAANTRQRVTVGVLSCLLVLATGLGGFAFIQFLRAERAATEAELKEKAAVVLNWLPTAKAAEGLVLALETIDRSSTSAPAAFDVAQSSLLSALQIARERNRFFGHQSEVLTVAVSPDGQSIASGDEDGVIRLWSYQGDAMAQPFQAHDDGVSSVAFSPDRQHIVSGGLDGKIRLWGLEGDLRGASFIGHGGAIAAVAFSPNSQRIVSGGWDGSVRLWDLNGDAVGQPFQGPEEGVSSVAFSPDGQHIVSGGWDGSVRLWDLNGDAVGQAFVANGSGVSSVAFSPDGQQIVSGAEDGVVRLWSLEGDSMGSLFQGHLGEISAVAFHPDGRRIASGGSDGAVRLWTVDGGSIGFPFQGHVGGVNSVAFSSNGLHIVSGGRDGTVRLWSVDDGDINPPFQGHAAAVWSVAFSPNGQRIVSGDEDGALQLWSLDGDPIGPPFQGHAGVLLDVVYSVAFSPDGQRIVSGGADGVVRLWSLDGSPIGPPFQGHTAAVYSVAYSPDGQRIVSGGADGALRLWALDGSSVGPPFQDDTAAIHSVAFSPDGQHIVSGSEDGAVRLWGLNGSHIGSPFRGHEAGVSSVAFSPYSKLIVSGGKDRTVRLWGLDGSPMGPPFQGHSGHVNSVAFSPDGQRIVSSSEDGTVRLWSLVGDSIGQPFQDRVGGVYSVAFSPDGQRIVSGSRDGVLRLWRGSWEGWLQVGCNRLRHHPLLRQPETVISDEDFIAVARGARNACDRRVWRQRPAL
;
A
#
# COMPACT_ATOMS: atom_id res chain seq x y z
N MET A 1 -4.49 -7.35 -27.70
CA MET A 1 -5.07 -6.48 -28.76
C MET A 1 -4.14 -5.28 -28.87
N VAL A 2 -3.75 -4.95 -30.08
CA VAL A 2 -2.85 -3.82 -30.37
C VAL A 2 -3.57 -2.50 -30.09
N ASP A 3 -2.91 -1.55 -29.42
CA ASP A 3 -3.53 -0.24 -29.16
C ASP A 3 -3.47 0.65 -30.40
N VAL A 4 -2.34 0.64 -31.12
CA VAL A 4 -2.09 1.51 -32.25
C VAL A 4 -1.46 0.75 -33.42
N PHE A 5 -2.02 0.86 -34.62
CA PHE A 5 -1.40 0.48 -35.87
C PHE A 5 -0.75 1.71 -36.51
N ILE A 6 0.50 1.63 -36.98
CA ILE A 6 1.21 2.74 -37.59
C ILE A 6 1.48 2.44 -39.05
N SER A 7 0.79 3.18 -39.93
CA SER A 7 1.01 3.18 -41.37
C SER A 7 1.99 4.29 -41.78
N TYR A 8 2.96 3.98 -42.63
CA TYR A 8 4.00 4.92 -43.02
C TYR A 8 4.70 4.54 -44.32
N SER A 9 5.38 5.50 -44.97
CA SER A 9 6.30 5.21 -46.05
C SER A 9 7.68 4.75 -45.50
N ARG A 10 8.28 3.73 -46.09
CA ARG A 10 9.60 3.21 -45.69
C ARG A 10 10.70 4.28 -45.57
N LYS A 11 10.55 5.41 -46.22
CA LYS A 11 11.45 6.57 -46.11
C LYS A 11 11.29 7.32 -44.79
N ASP A 12 10.17 7.14 -44.07
CA ASP A 12 9.89 7.74 -42.78
C ASP A 12 10.21 6.80 -41.59
N ARG A 13 10.91 5.68 -41.88
CA ARG A 13 11.16 4.59 -40.89
C ARG A 13 11.85 5.07 -39.65
N GLU A 14 12.83 5.95 -39.71
CA GLU A 14 13.57 6.48 -38.56
C GLU A 14 12.65 7.25 -37.61
N PHE A 15 11.78 8.10 -38.16
CA PHE A 15 10.78 8.81 -37.41
C PHE A 15 9.80 7.83 -36.74
N VAL A 16 9.32 6.84 -37.50
CA VAL A 16 8.37 5.86 -36.97
C VAL A 16 9.00 4.98 -35.89
N GLN A 17 10.29 4.66 -35.99
CA GLN A 17 11.02 3.99 -34.89
C GLN A 17 11.05 4.84 -33.61
N THR A 18 11.23 6.15 -33.76
CA THR A 18 11.19 7.07 -32.62
C THR A 18 9.78 7.16 -32.03
N LEU A 19 8.77 7.27 -32.90
CA LEU A 19 7.36 7.31 -32.49
C LEU A 19 6.92 6.00 -31.79
N HIS A 20 7.28 4.85 -32.39
CA HIS A 20 7.01 3.53 -31.80
C HIS A 20 7.65 3.38 -30.41
N ARG A 21 8.92 3.78 -30.26
CA ARG A 21 9.62 3.77 -28.99
C ARG A 21 8.95 4.67 -27.95
N ALA A 22 8.55 5.87 -28.35
CA ALA A 22 7.84 6.80 -27.45
C ALA A 22 6.47 6.27 -27.05
N LEU A 23 5.71 5.64 -27.95
CA LEU A 23 4.44 4.99 -27.64
C LEU A 23 4.64 3.82 -26.67
N SER A 24 5.65 2.98 -26.90
CA SER A 24 5.99 1.85 -26.00
C SER A 24 6.40 2.33 -24.61
N GLN A 25 7.18 3.41 -24.50
CA GLN A 25 7.53 4.06 -23.24
C GLN A 25 6.29 4.63 -22.51
N SER A 26 5.28 5.04 -23.28
CA SER A 26 3.99 5.51 -22.76
C SER A 26 2.97 4.38 -22.58
N HIS A 27 3.41 3.12 -22.60
CA HIS A 27 2.60 1.90 -22.40
C HIS A 27 1.50 1.66 -23.43
N TYR A 28 1.72 2.11 -24.67
CA TYR A 28 0.88 1.75 -25.82
C TYR A 28 1.51 0.60 -26.60
N ASP A 29 0.74 -0.45 -26.82
CA ASP A 29 1.12 -1.52 -27.72
C ASP A 29 0.91 -1.07 -29.17
N SER A 30 2.00 -0.92 -29.94
CA SER A 30 1.93 -0.43 -31.32
C SER A 30 2.48 -1.41 -32.33
N TRP A 31 1.70 -1.68 -33.34
CA TRP A 31 2.02 -2.57 -34.44
C TRP A 31 2.70 -1.81 -35.60
N VAL A 32 3.79 -2.38 -36.11
CA VAL A 32 4.58 -1.84 -37.21
C VAL A 32 5.11 -2.97 -38.10
N ASP A 33 5.16 -2.75 -39.43
CA ASP A 33 5.48 -3.77 -40.43
C ASP A 33 6.86 -4.42 -40.29
N TRP A 34 7.86 -3.73 -39.74
CA TRP A 34 9.23 -4.32 -39.62
C TRP A 34 9.41 -5.25 -38.39
N GLN A 35 8.50 -5.23 -37.45
CA GLN A 35 8.61 -5.98 -36.18
C GLN A 35 7.59 -7.11 -36.09
N ASP A 36 6.37 -6.88 -36.56
CA ASP A 36 5.21 -7.74 -36.31
C ASP A 36 4.89 -8.68 -37.46
N ILE A 37 5.57 -8.58 -38.64
CA ILE A 37 5.35 -9.50 -39.75
C ILE A 37 6.42 -10.61 -39.78
N PRO A 38 6.05 -11.89 -39.56
CA PRO A 38 6.98 -13.01 -39.66
C PRO A 38 7.55 -13.15 -41.09
N PRO A 39 8.81 -13.58 -41.28
CA PRO A 39 9.46 -13.67 -42.60
C PRO A 39 8.76 -14.62 -43.59
N THR A 40 7.94 -15.55 -43.07
CA THR A 40 7.23 -16.57 -43.89
C THR A 40 5.75 -16.26 -44.11
N ALA A 41 5.25 -15.13 -43.60
CA ALA A 41 3.84 -14.80 -43.67
C ALA A 41 3.42 -14.16 -44.98
N ALA A 42 2.13 -14.29 -45.32
CA ALA A 42 1.52 -13.58 -46.45
C ALA A 42 1.37 -12.10 -46.06
N TRP A 43 2.34 -11.28 -46.45
CA TRP A 43 2.56 -9.88 -46.03
C TRP A 43 1.27 -9.04 -45.93
N TRP A 44 0.40 -9.08 -46.96
CA TRP A 44 -0.84 -8.26 -46.95
C TRP A 44 -1.86 -8.75 -45.91
N LYS A 45 -1.95 -10.07 -45.69
CA LYS A 45 -2.86 -10.62 -44.65
C LYS A 45 -2.47 -10.22 -43.24
N GLU A 46 -1.16 -10.17 -42.98
CA GLU A 46 -0.67 -9.72 -41.66
C GLU A 46 -0.96 -8.24 -41.42
N ILE A 47 -0.77 -7.39 -42.42
CA ILE A 47 -1.14 -5.97 -42.33
C ILE A 47 -2.64 -5.79 -42.07
N GLN A 48 -3.48 -6.53 -42.80
CA GLN A 48 -4.93 -6.48 -42.58
C GLN A 48 -5.29 -6.90 -41.16
N ALA A 49 -4.71 -8.01 -40.68
CA ALA A 49 -4.92 -8.49 -39.31
C ALA A 49 -4.44 -7.46 -38.27
N GLY A 50 -3.29 -6.82 -38.51
CA GLY A 50 -2.78 -5.74 -37.64
C GLY A 50 -3.73 -4.53 -37.58
N ILE A 51 -4.27 -4.10 -38.72
CA ILE A 51 -5.28 -3.02 -38.77
C ILE A 51 -6.56 -3.43 -38.04
N GLU A 52 -7.04 -4.64 -38.27
CA GLU A 52 -8.26 -5.16 -37.65
C GLU A 52 -8.15 -5.31 -36.14
N ALA A 53 -6.97 -5.72 -35.65
CA ALA A 53 -6.70 -5.88 -34.22
C ALA A 53 -6.45 -4.55 -33.49
N ALA A 54 -6.03 -3.49 -34.20
CA ALA A 54 -5.70 -2.22 -33.60
C ALA A 54 -6.93 -1.42 -33.17
N HIS A 55 -6.81 -0.69 -32.06
CA HIS A 55 -7.86 0.21 -31.59
C HIS A 55 -7.88 1.53 -32.40
N THR A 56 -6.72 2.02 -32.80
CA THR A 56 -6.54 3.27 -33.55
C THR A 56 -5.47 3.07 -34.61
N CYS A 57 -5.65 3.67 -35.78
CA CYS A 57 -4.67 3.69 -36.85
C CYS A 57 -4.07 5.08 -36.97
N VAL A 58 -2.76 5.19 -36.79
CA VAL A 58 -1.97 6.39 -36.99
C VAL A 58 -1.36 6.34 -38.37
N PHE A 59 -1.63 7.34 -39.23
CA PHE A 59 -1.10 7.46 -40.59
C PHE A 59 -0.08 8.56 -40.66
N VAL A 60 1.17 8.20 -40.96
CA VAL A 60 2.28 9.16 -41.13
C VAL A 60 2.25 9.73 -42.53
N ILE A 61 1.88 11.01 -42.61
CA ILE A 61 1.71 11.73 -43.88
C ILE A 61 3.05 12.39 -44.26
N SER A 62 3.52 12.07 -45.44
CA SER A 62 4.70 12.61 -46.07
C SER A 62 4.56 12.61 -47.59
N PRO A 63 5.41 13.30 -48.36
CA PRO A 63 5.36 13.24 -49.83
C PRO A 63 5.42 11.82 -50.38
N ASP A 64 6.13 10.93 -49.71
CA ASP A 64 6.29 9.53 -50.12
C ASP A 64 5.11 8.65 -49.72
N SER A 65 4.48 8.91 -48.58
CA SER A 65 3.31 8.12 -48.09
C SER A 65 2.04 8.43 -48.88
N VAL A 66 1.83 9.69 -49.30
CA VAL A 66 0.63 10.11 -50.06
C VAL A 66 0.57 9.51 -51.48
N VAL A 67 1.72 9.20 -52.11
CA VAL A 67 1.80 8.54 -53.41
C VAL A 67 1.97 7.02 -53.31
N SER A 68 2.15 6.49 -52.12
CA SER A 68 2.31 5.04 -51.86
C SER A 68 1.02 4.29 -52.11
N LYS A 69 1.05 3.29 -53.01
CA LYS A 69 -0.10 2.40 -53.23
C LYS A 69 -0.42 1.56 -52.01
N VAL A 70 0.62 1.16 -51.25
CA VAL A 70 0.46 0.35 -50.02
C VAL A 70 -0.22 1.15 -48.91
N CYS A 71 0.32 2.35 -48.60
CA CYS A 71 -0.30 3.23 -47.62
C CYS A 71 -1.77 3.55 -47.96
N ARG A 72 -2.06 3.72 -49.25
CA ARG A 72 -3.44 3.93 -49.70
C ARG A 72 -4.32 2.71 -49.44
N GLN A 73 -3.85 1.48 -49.73
CA GLN A 73 -4.57 0.25 -49.42
C GLN A 73 -4.78 0.06 -47.93
N GLU A 74 -3.79 0.41 -47.11
CA GLU A 74 -3.92 0.40 -45.64
C GLU A 74 -4.98 1.37 -45.15
N ILE A 75 -5.03 2.60 -45.70
CA ILE A 75 -6.05 3.60 -45.37
C ILE A 75 -7.43 3.07 -45.81
N ASP A 76 -7.53 2.57 -47.06
CA ASP A 76 -8.81 2.00 -47.57
C ASP A 76 -9.31 0.88 -46.66
N HIS A 77 -8.44 -0.02 -46.24
CA HIS A 77 -8.81 -1.13 -45.35
C HIS A 77 -9.18 -0.62 -43.95
N ALA A 78 -8.43 0.33 -43.37
CA ALA A 78 -8.76 0.95 -42.09
C ALA A 78 -10.12 1.69 -42.14
N VAL A 79 -10.45 2.32 -43.30
CA VAL A 79 -11.75 2.97 -43.57
C VAL A 79 -12.86 1.92 -43.66
N GLN A 80 -12.65 0.81 -44.44
CA GLN A 80 -13.60 -0.31 -44.55
C GLN A 80 -13.92 -0.93 -43.18
N CYS A 81 -12.87 -1.08 -42.35
CA CYS A 81 -12.99 -1.53 -40.96
C CYS A 81 -13.50 -0.44 -40.03
N ASN A 82 -13.75 0.76 -40.55
CA ASN A 82 -14.18 1.94 -39.83
C ASN A 82 -13.33 2.19 -38.57
N LYS A 83 -12.01 2.13 -38.69
CA LYS A 83 -11.09 2.35 -37.59
C LYS A 83 -10.99 3.85 -37.29
N ARG A 84 -10.65 4.15 -36.05
CA ARG A 84 -10.25 5.50 -35.68
C ARG A 84 -8.96 5.87 -36.37
N LEU A 85 -8.97 6.96 -37.12
CA LEU A 85 -7.82 7.42 -37.89
C LEU A 85 -7.22 8.66 -37.25
N ILE A 86 -5.91 8.69 -37.08
CA ILE A 86 -5.17 9.86 -36.60
C ILE A 86 -4.08 10.18 -37.62
N PRO A 87 -4.23 11.26 -38.40
CA PRO A 87 -3.20 11.70 -39.33
C PRO A 87 -2.07 12.45 -38.61
N VAL A 88 -0.84 12.04 -38.87
CA VAL A 88 0.39 12.61 -38.34
C VAL A 88 1.24 13.12 -39.50
N VAL A 89 1.47 14.42 -39.63
CA VAL A 89 2.26 15.02 -40.72
C VAL A 89 3.73 15.10 -40.32
N ARG A 90 4.57 14.34 -41.01
CA ARG A 90 6.03 14.34 -40.80
C ARG A 90 6.75 15.33 -41.72
N ARG A 91 6.35 15.38 -43.01
CA ARG A 91 6.84 16.27 -44.03
C ARG A 91 5.66 16.79 -44.83
N ASP A 92 5.53 18.10 -44.98
CA ASP A 92 4.34 18.77 -45.54
C ASP A 92 4.52 19.27 -47.00
N GLN A 93 5.57 18.81 -47.68
CA GLN A 93 5.87 19.16 -49.07
C GLN A 93 5.05 18.32 -50.08
N PHE A 94 3.71 18.31 -49.96
CA PHE A 94 2.76 17.60 -50.85
C PHE A 94 1.53 18.45 -51.09
N GLU A 95 0.85 18.22 -52.20
CA GLU A 95 -0.42 18.89 -52.51
C GLU A 95 -1.59 18.26 -51.73
N ALA A 96 -2.50 19.10 -51.19
CA ALA A 96 -3.62 18.64 -50.35
C ALA A 96 -4.52 17.63 -51.09
N HIS A 97 -4.62 17.71 -52.43
CA HIS A 97 -5.44 16.76 -53.25
C HIS A 97 -4.80 15.37 -53.36
N GLN A 98 -3.52 15.20 -53.00
CA GLN A 98 -2.80 13.90 -52.98
C GLN A 98 -3.14 13.09 -51.77
N VAL A 99 -3.56 13.75 -50.68
CA VAL A 99 -3.92 13.07 -49.41
C VAL A 99 -5.24 12.34 -49.59
N HIS A 100 -5.30 11.12 -49.04
CA HIS A 100 -6.52 10.30 -49.09
C HIS A 100 -7.72 11.05 -48.50
N PRO A 101 -8.93 11.04 -49.15
CA PRO A 101 -10.09 11.81 -48.72
C PRO A 101 -10.52 11.54 -47.26
N ALA A 102 -10.28 10.33 -46.74
CA ALA A 102 -10.63 9.96 -45.35
C ALA A 102 -9.73 10.69 -44.32
N LEU A 103 -8.47 11.02 -44.63
CA LEU A 103 -7.55 11.73 -43.77
C LEU A 103 -7.63 13.25 -43.93
N SER A 104 -7.98 13.75 -45.13
CA SER A 104 -8.03 15.20 -45.43
C SER A 104 -9.12 15.93 -44.60
N ARG A 105 -10.15 15.22 -44.14
CA ARG A 105 -11.27 15.75 -43.33
C ARG A 105 -10.99 15.76 -41.81
N LEU A 106 -9.87 15.21 -41.38
CA LEU A 106 -9.52 15.08 -39.95
C LEU A 106 -8.56 16.20 -39.54
N ASN A 107 -8.47 16.47 -38.25
CA ASN A 107 -7.46 17.35 -37.68
C ASN A 107 -6.09 16.66 -37.69
N TRP A 108 -5.11 17.29 -38.33
CA TRP A 108 -3.78 16.74 -38.48
C TRP A 108 -2.89 17.13 -37.30
N LEU A 109 -2.09 16.18 -36.83
CA LEU A 109 -1.05 16.40 -35.86
C LEU A 109 0.28 16.57 -36.55
N PHE A 110 0.98 17.66 -36.29
CA PHE A 110 2.22 18.01 -36.96
C PHE A 110 3.44 17.58 -36.17
N PHE A 111 4.28 16.78 -36.79
CA PHE A 111 5.56 16.26 -36.27
C PHE A 111 6.71 16.59 -37.27
N ARG A 112 6.70 17.76 -37.87
CA ARG A 112 7.71 18.20 -38.81
C ARG A 112 9.06 18.36 -38.09
N GLU A 113 10.16 18.45 -38.84
CA GLU A 113 11.48 18.63 -38.24
C GLU A 113 11.63 19.94 -37.44
N SER A 114 10.83 20.95 -37.82
CA SER A 114 10.72 22.22 -37.10
C SER A 114 9.89 22.17 -35.80
N ASP A 115 9.12 21.12 -35.60
CA ASP A 115 8.17 21.04 -34.49
C ASP A 115 8.79 20.32 -33.28
N SER A 116 8.41 20.73 -32.07
CA SER A 116 8.81 19.99 -30.86
C SER A 116 8.15 18.60 -30.82
N PHE A 117 8.97 17.56 -30.90
CA PHE A 117 8.46 16.17 -30.82
C PHE A 117 7.65 15.93 -29.55
N GLU A 118 8.09 16.43 -28.39
CA GLU A 118 7.42 16.21 -27.10
C GLU A 118 6.02 16.83 -27.07
N GLN A 119 5.85 18.06 -27.60
CA GLN A 119 4.56 18.73 -27.65
C GLN A 119 3.60 18.05 -28.64
N ALA A 120 4.10 17.67 -29.80
CA ALA A 120 3.33 16.93 -30.80
C ALA A 120 2.93 15.53 -30.27
N PHE A 121 3.84 14.85 -29.58
CA PHE A 121 3.58 13.55 -28.96
C PHE A 121 2.57 13.64 -27.81
N SER A 122 2.64 14.68 -26.98
CA SER A 122 1.61 14.94 -25.96
C SER A 122 0.22 15.12 -26.57
N SER A 123 0.14 15.81 -27.72
CA SER A 123 -1.12 15.97 -28.46
C SER A 123 -1.62 14.65 -29.04
N LEU A 124 -0.72 13.79 -29.50
CA LEU A 124 -1.06 12.44 -29.96
C LEU A 124 -1.61 11.58 -28.81
N LEU A 125 -0.94 11.59 -27.65
CA LEU A 125 -1.42 10.84 -26.47
C LEU A 125 -2.80 11.32 -26.02
N LYS A 126 -3.05 12.62 -26.03
CA LYS A 126 -4.38 13.18 -25.75
C LYS A 126 -5.41 12.68 -26.76
N ALA A 127 -5.06 12.67 -28.06
CA ALA A 127 -5.93 12.12 -29.09
C ALA A 127 -6.20 10.62 -28.87
N LEU A 128 -5.18 9.82 -28.56
CA LEU A 128 -5.32 8.37 -28.30
C LEU A 128 -6.23 8.07 -27.09
N ASN A 129 -6.17 8.89 -26.06
CA ASN A 129 -6.97 8.70 -24.85
C ASN A 129 -8.41 9.18 -24.95
N THR A 130 -8.77 9.92 -25.97
CA THR A 130 -10.14 10.40 -26.17
C THR A 130 -11.06 9.23 -26.50
N ASP A 131 -12.14 9.03 -25.72
CA ASP A 131 -13.15 7.95 -25.91
C ASP A 131 -12.57 6.52 -26.00
N LEU A 132 -11.48 6.26 -25.28
CA LEU A 132 -10.71 5.01 -25.39
C LEU A 132 -11.56 3.74 -25.18
N ASN A 133 -12.48 3.76 -24.22
CA ASN A 133 -13.37 2.62 -23.94
C ASN A 133 -14.31 2.33 -25.13
N TYR A 134 -14.80 3.38 -25.76
CA TYR A 134 -15.64 3.26 -26.93
C TYR A 134 -14.86 2.68 -28.13
N VAL A 135 -13.64 3.18 -28.37
CA VAL A 135 -12.75 2.70 -29.45
C VAL A 135 -12.34 1.24 -29.22
N ARG A 136 -12.02 0.88 -27.97
CA ARG A 136 -11.71 -0.52 -27.60
C ARG A 136 -12.91 -1.45 -27.82
N ALA A 137 -14.12 -1.00 -27.52
CA ALA A 137 -15.34 -1.76 -27.78
C ALA A 137 -15.58 -1.92 -29.29
N HIS A 138 -15.37 -0.85 -30.08
CA HIS A 138 -15.42 -0.90 -31.55
C HIS A 138 -14.49 -1.99 -32.09
N THR A 139 -13.22 -1.97 -31.72
CA THR A 139 -12.22 -2.94 -32.21
C THR A 139 -12.59 -4.37 -31.82
N ARG A 140 -12.96 -4.61 -30.54
CA ARG A 140 -13.37 -5.94 -30.08
C ARG A 140 -14.55 -6.50 -30.87
N LEU A 141 -15.53 -5.65 -31.14
CA LEU A 141 -16.71 -6.07 -31.89
C LEU A 141 -16.39 -6.27 -33.37
N LEU A 142 -15.48 -5.45 -33.94
CA LEU A 142 -15.06 -5.58 -35.33
C LEU A 142 -14.34 -6.91 -35.59
N VAL A 143 -13.34 -7.24 -34.76
CA VAL A 143 -12.59 -8.51 -34.85
C VAL A 143 -13.52 -9.70 -34.80
N ARG A 144 -14.48 -9.70 -33.88
CA ARG A 144 -15.51 -10.78 -33.83
C ARG A 144 -16.41 -10.83 -35.03
N ALA A 145 -16.80 -9.68 -35.61
CA ALA A 145 -17.61 -9.62 -36.78
C ALA A 145 -16.88 -10.12 -38.01
N ILE A 146 -15.59 -9.82 -38.17
CA ILE A 146 -14.73 -10.34 -39.25
C ILE A 146 -14.53 -11.85 -39.09
N GLU A 147 -14.26 -12.35 -37.91
CA GLU A 147 -14.14 -13.79 -37.62
C GLU A 147 -15.44 -14.52 -37.99
N TRP A 148 -16.58 -14.00 -37.58
CA TRP A 148 -17.89 -14.51 -37.91
C TRP A 148 -18.12 -14.56 -39.43
N ASN A 149 -17.78 -13.49 -40.15
CA ASN A 149 -17.94 -13.43 -41.61
C ASN A 149 -16.98 -14.38 -42.35
N SER A 150 -15.73 -14.54 -41.87
CA SER A 150 -14.72 -15.45 -42.44
C SER A 150 -15.08 -16.93 -42.28
N GLN A 151 -15.82 -17.27 -41.22
CA GLN A 151 -16.31 -18.64 -40.95
C GLN A 151 -17.71 -18.89 -41.51
N ALA A 152 -17.98 -18.39 -42.71
CA ALA A 152 -19.25 -18.55 -43.44
C ALA A 152 -20.49 -18.16 -42.61
N ARG A 153 -20.37 -17.15 -41.76
CA ARG A 153 -21.43 -16.61 -40.89
C ARG A 153 -21.99 -17.63 -39.90
N ASN A 154 -21.10 -18.45 -39.33
CA ASN A 154 -21.45 -19.51 -38.41
C ASN A 154 -22.25 -18.97 -37.21
N THR A 155 -23.42 -19.59 -36.99
CA THR A 155 -24.36 -19.19 -35.92
C THR A 155 -23.80 -19.40 -34.49
N HIS A 156 -22.77 -20.24 -34.30
CA HIS A 156 -22.12 -20.44 -33.02
C HIS A 156 -21.24 -19.25 -32.60
N LEU A 157 -20.84 -18.40 -33.53
CA LEU A 157 -20.04 -17.20 -33.28
C LEU A 157 -20.89 -15.97 -32.99
N LEU A 158 -22.22 -16.07 -33.06
CA LEU A 158 -23.11 -14.95 -32.80
C LEU A 158 -23.04 -14.53 -31.32
N LEU A 159 -23.15 -13.24 -31.11
CA LEU A 159 -23.16 -12.66 -29.76
C LEU A 159 -24.36 -13.14 -28.96
N GLN A 160 -24.16 -13.42 -27.67
CA GLN A 160 -25.20 -13.90 -26.78
C GLN A 160 -25.14 -13.18 -25.43
N GLY A 161 -26.27 -13.11 -24.71
CA GLY A 161 -26.37 -12.58 -23.35
C GLY A 161 -25.85 -11.15 -23.19
N SER A 162 -25.18 -10.87 -22.12
CA SER A 162 -24.64 -9.55 -21.79
C SER A 162 -23.64 -9.00 -22.83
N VAL A 163 -22.99 -9.89 -23.58
CA VAL A 163 -22.08 -9.49 -24.65
C VAL A 163 -22.85 -8.90 -25.83
N LEU A 164 -24.02 -9.44 -26.13
CA LEU A 164 -24.94 -8.89 -27.15
C LEU A 164 -25.55 -7.57 -26.67
N GLU A 165 -26.01 -7.49 -25.44
CA GLU A 165 -26.54 -6.25 -24.84
C GLU A 165 -25.48 -5.13 -24.80
N ALA A 166 -24.26 -5.46 -24.41
CA ALA A 166 -23.16 -4.51 -24.43
C ALA A 166 -22.84 -4.03 -25.86
N ALA A 167 -22.91 -4.91 -26.83
CA ALA A 167 -22.70 -4.57 -28.24
C ALA A 167 -23.85 -3.69 -28.78
N GLU A 168 -25.06 -3.90 -28.35
CA GLU A 168 -26.22 -3.07 -28.72
C GLU A 168 -26.18 -1.70 -28.03
N GLN A 169 -25.86 -1.66 -26.76
CA GLN A 169 -25.65 -0.38 -26.06
C GLN A 169 -24.54 0.43 -26.73
N TRP A 170 -23.45 -0.23 -27.10
CA TRP A 170 -22.38 0.40 -27.83
C TRP A 170 -22.86 0.93 -29.18
N LEU A 171 -23.67 0.15 -29.92
CA LEU A 171 -24.23 0.53 -31.21
C LEU A 171 -25.16 1.75 -31.06
N THR A 172 -26.02 1.81 -30.03
CA THR A 172 -26.88 2.95 -29.76
C THR A 172 -26.12 4.20 -29.32
N GLN A 173 -25.02 4.05 -28.60
CA GLN A 173 -24.15 5.14 -28.16
C GLN A 173 -23.22 5.65 -29.28
N SER A 174 -23.24 5.01 -30.46
CA SER A 174 -22.33 5.34 -31.55
C SER A 174 -22.71 6.59 -32.34
N VAL A 175 -23.94 7.08 -32.17
CA VAL A 175 -24.44 8.26 -32.90
C VAL A 175 -23.59 9.48 -32.57
N GLY A 176 -22.96 10.07 -33.61
CA GLY A 176 -22.05 11.23 -33.46
C GLY A 176 -20.65 10.93 -32.94
N LYS A 177 -20.32 9.66 -32.73
CA LYS A 177 -18.98 9.23 -32.30
C LYS A 177 -18.13 8.68 -33.46
N ALA A 178 -16.82 8.80 -33.34
CA ALA A 178 -15.85 8.23 -34.27
C ALA A 178 -14.91 7.24 -33.50
N PRO A 179 -14.62 6.06 -34.05
CA PRO A 179 -15.11 5.51 -35.31
C PRO A 179 -16.60 5.11 -35.28
N SER A 180 -17.33 5.35 -36.34
CA SER A 180 -18.72 4.89 -36.47
C SER A 180 -18.75 3.36 -36.71
N PRO A 181 -19.82 2.66 -36.35
CA PRO A 181 -19.95 1.23 -36.63
C PRO A 181 -19.82 0.90 -38.12
N THR A 182 -19.15 -0.17 -38.48
CA THR A 182 -19.13 -0.71 -39.84
C THR A 182 -20.46 -1.39 -40.14
N GLU A 183 -20.81 -1.50 -41.40
CA GLU A 183 -22.01 -2.28 -41.86
C GLU A 183 -21.94 -3.72 -41.35
N LEU A 184 -20.75 -4.34 -41.41
CA LEU A 184 -20.51 -5.69 -40.92
C LEU A 184 -20.76 -5.82 -39.41
N GLN A 185 -20.32 -4.86 -38.58
CA GLN A 185 -20.60 -4.87 -37.15
C GLN A 185 -22.08 -4.71 -36.85
N ALA A 186 -22.74 -3.78 -37.55
CA ALA A 186 -24.17 -3.57 -37.39
C ALA A 186 -24.98 -4.80 -37.85
N GLU A 187 -24.56 -5.41 -38.95
CA GLU A 187 -25.16 -6.67 -39.46
C GLU A 187 -24.95 -7.81 -38.45
N TYR A 188 -23.74 -7.97 -37.93
CA TYR A 188 -23.40 -9.01 -36.94
C TYR A 188 -24.22 -8.89 -35.65
N VAL A 189 -24.36 -7.69 -35.12
CA VAL A 189 -25.22 -7.42 -33.94
C VAL A 189 -26.67 -7.68 -34.25
N ASN A 190 -27.15 -7.19 -35.40
CA ASN A 190 -28.55 -7.37 -35.85
C ASN A 190 -28.89 -8.86 -36.09
N ILE A 191 -27.98 -9.63 -36.70
CA ILE A 191 -28.19 -11.07 -36.91
C ILE A 191 -28.13 -11.80 -35.59
N SER A 192 -27.19 -11.42 -34.69
CA SER A 192 -27.14 -11.95 -33.33
C SER A 192 -28.44 -11.72 -32.56
N ARG A 193 -29.03 -10.51 -32.69
CA ARG A 193 -30.33 -10.18 -32.11
C ARG A 193 -31.49 -10.97 -32.80
N ARG A 194 -31.46 -11.05 -34.12
CA ARG A 194 -32.46 -11.84 -34.85
C ARG A 194 -32.41 -13.31 -34.45
N ALA A 195 -31.20 -13.86 -34.32
CA ALA A 195 -31.01 -15.24 -33.84
C ALA A 195 -31.49 -15.43 -32.39
N ALA A 196 -31.21 -14.44 -31.52
CA ALA A 196 -31.71 -14.40 -30.15
C ALA A 196 -33.27 -14.33 -30.14
N ASN A 197 -33.85 -13.43 -30.92
CA ASN A 197 -35.31 -13.28 -31.08
C ASN A 197 -35.98 -14.48 -31.72
N THR A 198 -35.33 -15.13 -32.73
CA THR A 198 -35.86 -16.33 -33.37
C THR A 198 -35.83 -17.52 -32.44
N ARG A 199 -34.76 -17.71 -31.66
CA ARG A 199 -34.70 -18.68 -30.57
C ARG A 199 -35.80 -18.43 -29.55
N GLN A 200 -36.02 -17.16 -29.21
CA GLN A 200 -37.05 -16.74 -28.29
C GLN A 200 -38.48 -17.00 -28.88
N ARG A 201 -38.73 -16.72 -30.20
CA ARG A 201 -40.02 -16.96 -30.85
C ARG A 201 -40.31 -18.42 -31.10
N VAL A 202 -39.28 -19.22 -31.46
CA VAL A 202 -39.45 -20.68 -31.62
C VAL A 202 -39.72 -21.32 -30.27
N THR A 203 -39.03 -20.82 -29.20
CA THR A 203 -39.30 -21.26 -27.84
C THR A 203 -40.71 -20.82 -27.40
N VAL A 204 -41.16 -19.61 -27.75
CA VAL A 204 -42.48 -19.08 -27.42
C VAL A 204 -43.58 -19.78 -28.24
N GLY A 205 -43.34 -20.13 -29.52
CA GLY A 205 -44.31 -20.82 -30.38
C GLY A 205 -44.62 -22.26 -29.96
N VAL A 206 -43.59 -22.99 -29.51
CA VAL A 206 -43.72 -24.36 -28.96
C VAL A 206 -44.18 -24.31 -27.50
N LEU A 207 -43.81 -23.25 -26.78
CA LEU A 207 -44.14 -23.08 -25.37
C LEU A 207 -45.51 -22.44 -25.11
N SER A 208 -46.13 -21.79 -26.14
CA SER A 208 -47.46 -21.22 -25.96
C SER A 208 -48.54 -22.30 -25.70
N CYS A 209 -48.33 -23.52 -26.08
CA CYS A 209 -49.22 -24.66 -25.77
C CYS A 209 -48.81 -25.39 -24.46
N LEU A 210 -47.59 -25.30 -24.04
CA LEU A 210 -47.05 -25.86 -22.78
C LEU A 210 -46.87 -24.80 -21.68
N LEU A 211 -46.97 -23.51 -22.05
CA LEU A 211 -46.55 -22.37 -21.27
C LEU A 211 -47.53 -21.92 -20.19
N VAL A 212 -48.79 -22.35 -20.27
CA VAL A 212 -49.77 -22.08 -19.19
C VAL A 212 -49.48 -22.93 -17.95
N LEU A 213 -48.74 -24.01 -18.09
CA LEU A 213 -48.32 -24.88 -16.99
C LEU A 213 -46.82 -24.82 -16.64
N ALA A 214 -45.96 -24.34 -17.57
CA ALA A 214 -44.48 -24.34 -17.37
C ALA A 214 -43.90 -22.94 -17.16
N THR A 215 -44.65 -21.86 -17.38
CA THR A 215 -44.15 -20.46 -17.28
C THR A 215 -43.77 -20.02 -15.87
N GLY A 216 -44.28 -20.68 -14.85
CA GLY A 216 -43.86 -20.41 -13.45
C GLY A 216 -42.57 -21.10 -13.06
N LEU A 217 -42.25 -22.25 -13.62
CA LEU A 217 -41.10 -23.08 -13.23
C LEU A 217 -39.84 -22.85 -14.09
N GLY A 218 -40.01 -22.59 -15.40
CA GLY A 218 -38.86 -22.40 -16.32
C GLY A 218 -38.15 -21.07 -16.14
N GLY A 219 -38.90 -19.97 -15.94
CA GLY A 219 -38.32 -18.66 -15.65
C GLY A 219 -37.59 -18.60 -14.31
N PHE A 220 -38.17 -19.30 -13.32
CA PHE A 220 -37.54 -19.42 -12.01
C PHE A 220 -36.23 -20.24 -12.04
N ALA A 221 -36.24 -21.35 -12.82
CA ALA A 221 -35.03 -22.19 -12.95
C ALA A 221 -33.88 -21.49 -13.69
N PHE A 222 -34.21 -20.68 -14.75
CA PHE A 222 -33.18 -19.92 -15.49
C PHE A 222 -32.61 -18.77 -14.66
N ILE A 223 -33.45 -18.04 -13.91
CA ILE A 223 -33.00 -17.03 -12.95
C ILE A 223 -32.14 -17.68 -11.85
N GLN A 224 -32.52 -18.87 -11.41
CA GLN A 224 -31.77 -19.65 -10.43
C GLN A 224 -30.44 -20.14 -10.98
N PHE A 225 -30.37 -20.55 -12.27
CA PHE A 225 -29.11 -20.95 -12.92
C PHE A 225 -28.14 -19.78 -13.02
N LEU A 226 -28.59 -18.60 -13.50
CA LEU A 226 -27.75 -17.39 -13.56
C LEU A 226 -27.33 -16.90 -12.16
N ARG A 227 -28.25 -17.06 -11.17
CA ARG A 227 -27.93 -16.78 -9.75
C ARG A 227 -26.92 -17.79 -9.21
N ALA A 228 -27.04 -19.06 -9.58
CA ALA A 228 -26.13 -20.10 -9.15
C ALA A 228 -24.72 -19.93 -9.73
N GLU A 229 -24.59 -19.54 -10.99
CA GLU A 229 -23.29 -19.28 -11.63
C GLU A 229 -22.59 -18.05 -11.00
N ARG A 230 -23.35 -16.97 -10.75
CA ARG A 230 -22.82 -15.81 -10.00
C ARG A 230 -22.49 -16.18 -8.56
N ALA A 231 -23.35 -16.92 -7.91
CA ALA A 231 -23.11 -17.36 -6.53
C ALA A 231 -21.90 -18.30 -6.43
N ALA A 232 -21.65 -19.15 -7.43
CA ALA A 232 -20.47 -19.99 -7.49
C ALA A 232 -19.18 -19.18 -7.63
N THR A 233 -19.17 -18.15 -8.50
CA THR A 233 -18.01 -17.25 -8.65
C THR A 233 -17.78 -16.42 -7.38
N GLU A 234 -18.85 -15.93 -6.76
CA GLU A 234 -18.77 -15.21 -5.49
C GLU A 234 -18.29 -16.11 -4.35
N ALA A 235 -18.72 -17.37 -4.32
CA ALA A 235 -18.27 -18.37 -3.33
C ALA A 235 -16.78 -18.69 -3.51
N GLU A 236 -16.32 -18.91 -4.75
CA GLU A 236 -14.90 -19.12 -5.07
C GLU A 236 -14.01 -17.98 -4.57
N LEU A 237 -14.42 -16.72 -4.86
CA LEU A 237 -13.64 -15.55 -4.45
C LEU A 237 -13.67 -15.32 -2.94
N LYS A 238 -14.78 -15.63 -2.26
CA LYS A 238 -14.86 -15.60 -0.79
C LYS A 238 -14.00 -16.69 -0.16
N GLU A 239 -13.98 -17.88 -0.75
CA GLU A 239 -13.10 -18.98 -0.33
C GLU A 239 -11.64 -18.60 -0.47
N LYS A 240 -11.25 -18.04 -1.62
CA LYS A 240 -9.87 -17.52 -1.83
C LYS A 240 -9.49 -16.46 -0.81
N ALA A 241 -10.38 -15.52 -0.50
CA ALA A 241 -10.13 -14.51 0.52
C ALA A 241 -9.98 -15.12 1.93
N ALA A 242 -10.73 -16.17 2.24
CA ALA A 242 -10.56 -16.91 3.50
C ALA A 242 -9.22 -17.69 3.53
N VAL A 243 -8.80 -18.27 2.40
CA VAL A 243 -7.48 -18.92 2.27
C VAL A 243 -6.35 -17.91 2.51
N VAL A 244 -6.47 -16.68 1.97
CA VAL A 244 -5.53 -15.59 2.28
C VAL A 244 -5.38 -15.44 3.80
N LEU A 245 -6.49 -15.24 4.51
CA LEU A 245 -6.46 -15.01 5.96
C LEU A 245 -5.83 -16.19 6.74
N ASN A 246 -6.04 -17.43 6.27
CA ASN A 246 -5.45 -18.62 6.87
C ASN A 246 -3.92 -18.74 6.61
N TRP A 247 -3.43 -18.20 5.48
CA TRP A 247 -2.01 -18.23 5.15
C TRP A 247 -1.20 -17.13 5.83
N LEU A 248 -1.81 -16.00 6.18
CA LEU A 248 -1.11 -14.84 6.75
C LEU A 248 -0.32 -15.14 8.03
N PRO A 249 -0.81 -15.95 9.00
CA PRO A 249 -0.03 -16.30 10.20
C PRO A 249 0.99 -17.42 9.96
N THR A 250 1.26 -17.80 8.71
CA THR A 250 2.13 -18.92 8.35
C THR A 250 3.31 -18.45 7.49
N ALA A 251 4.22 -19.39 7.20
CA ALA A 251 5.32 -19.15 6.25
C ALA A 251 4.86 -18.79 4.81
N LYS A 252 3.57 -18.89 4.52
CA LYS A 252 2.95 -18.55 3.22
C LYS A 252 2.35 -17.14 3.18
N ALA A 253 2.77 -16.23 4.05
CA ALA A 253 2.21 -14.87 4.10
C ALA A 253 2.43 -14.09 2.79
N ALA A 254 3.58 -14.22 2.14
CA ALA A 254 3.85 -13.58 0.85
C ALA A 254 2.96 -14.16 -0.27
N GLU A 255 2.77 -15.48 -0.29
CA GLU A 255 1.84 -16.18 -1.18
C GLU A 255 0.39 -15.72 -0.93
N GLY A 256 0.02 -15.52 0.33
CA GLY A 256 -1.26 -14.94 0.73
C GLY A 256 -1.46 -13.54 0.13
N LEU A 257 -0.44 -12.68 0.15
CA LEU A 257 -0.51 -11.36 -0.48
C LEU A 257 -0.67 -11.46 -2.00
N VAL A 258 0.04 -12.39 -2.67
CA VAL A 258 -0.12 -12.64 -4.11
C VAL A 258 -1.56 -13.07 -4.44
N LEU A 259 -2.12 -13.99 -3.67
CA LEU A 259 -3.50 -14.45 -3.84
C LEU A 259 -4.51 -13.30 -3.60
N ALA A 260 -4.27 -12.44 -2.61
CA ALA A 260 -5.12 -11.27 -2.33
C ALA A 260 -5.11 -10.26 -3.50
N LEU A 261 -3.93 -10.01 -4.12
CA LEU A 261 -3.80 -9.13 -5.30
C LEU A 261 -4.59 -9.66 -6.51
N GLU A 262 -4.60 -10.97 -6.75
CA GLU A 262 -5.40 -11.59 -7.80
C GLU A 262 -6.89 -11.54 -7.47
N THR A 263 -7.26 -11.86 -6.24
CA THR A 263 -8.64 -11.92 -5.78
C THR A 263 -9.33 -10.57 -5.86
N ILE A 264 -8.68 -9.48 -5.44
CA ILE A 264 -9.24 -8.12 -5.51
C ILE A 264 -9.44 -7.66 -6.96
N ASP A 265 -8.50 -7.95 -7.86
CA ASP A 265 -8.63 -7.59 -9.27
C ASP A 265 -9.82 -8.31 -9.93
N ARG A 266 -10.00 -9.60 -9.67
CA ARG A 266 -11.13 -10.38 -10.18
C ARG A 266 -12.48 -9.96 -9.58
N SER A 267 -12.54 -9.73 -8.26
CA SER A 267 -13.78 -9.32 -7.58
C SER A 267 -14.25 -7.95 -8.05
N SER A 268 -13.34 -7.00 -8.27
CA SER A 268 -13.67 -5.65 -8.77
C SER A 268 -14.30 -5.65 -10.17
N THR A 269 -14.10 -6.71 -10.94
CA THR A 269 -14.57 -6.82 -12.35
C THR A 269 -15.77 -7.74 -12.53
N SER A 270 -15.93 -8.78 -11.71
CA SER A 270 -16.85 -9.89 -11.99
C SER A 270 -17.78 -10.30 -10.85
N ALA A 271 -17.48 -9.91 -9.60
CA ALA A 271 -18.25 -10.36 -8.44
C ALA A 271 -18.38 -9.30 -7.34
N PRO A 272 -19.25 -8.27 -7.49
CA PRO A 272 -19.35 -7.18 -6.51
C PRO A 272 -19.66 -7.62 -5.09
N ALA A 273 -20.41 -8.70 -4.89
CA ALA A 273 -20.75 -9.21 -3.55
C ALA A 273 -19.60 -9.94 -2.82
N ALA A 274 -18.50 -10.25 -3.52
CA ALA A 274 -17.26 -10.75 -2.93
C ALA A 274 -16.21 -9.64 -2.71
N PHE A 275 -16.50 -8.41 -3.18
CA PHE A 275 -15.52 -7.34 -3.22
C PHE A 275 -15.10 -6.85 -1.83
N ASP A 276 -16.03 -6.71 -0.90
CA ASP A 276 -15.74 -6.27 0.47
C ASP A 276 -14.82 -7.26 1.21
N VAL A 277 -15.08 -8.57 1.03
CA VAL A 277 -14.24 -9.63 1.62
C VAL A 277 -12.85 -9.63 0.97
N ALA A 278 -12.76 -9.40 -0.34
CA ALA A 278 -11.50 -9.30 -1.04
C ALA A 278 -10.70 -8.04 -0.60
N GLN A 279 -11.36 -6.90 -0.39
CA GLN A 279 -10.73 -5.71 0.20
C GLN A 279 -10.17 -5.99 1.59
N SER A 280 -10.97 -6.63 2.44
CA SER A 280 -10.56 -7.01 3.80
C SER A 280 -9.34 -7.94 3.79
N SER A 281 -9.34 -8.96 2.91
CA SER A 281 -8.21 -9.88 2.78
C SER A 281 -6.95 -9.20 2.26
N LEU A 282 -7.06 -8.29 1.29
CA LEU A 282 -5.94 -7.51 0.76
C LEU A 282 -5.33 -6.60 1.84
N LEU A 283 -6.16 -5.84 2.56
CA LEU A 283 -5.66 -4.97 3.62
C LEU A 283 -4.98 -5.79 4.74
N SER A 284 -5.60 -6.89 5.17
CA SER A 284 -5.00 -7.81 6.16
C SER A 284 -3.68 -8.39 5.67
N ALA A 285 -3.60 -8.78 4.39
CA ALA A 285 -2.37 -9.29 3.79
C ALA A 285 -1.26 -8.24 3.81
N LEU A 286 -1.56 -7.00 3.49
CA LEU A 286 -0.58 -5.90 3.52
C LEU A 286 -0.06 -5.59 4.92
N GLN A 287 -0.91 -5.71 5.92
CA GLN A 287 -0.53 -5.45 7.32
C GLN A 287 0.36 -6.55 7.91
N ILE A 288 0.22 -7.79 7.44
CA ILE A 288 0.91 -8.97 7.97
C ILE A 288 2.07 -9.42 7.08
N ALA A 289 1.86 -9.54 5.76
CA ALA A 289 2.87 -10.02 4.82
C ALA A 289 3.88 -8.91 4.50
N ARG A 290 4.93 -8.78 5.32
CA ARG A 290 5.95 -7.72 5.21
C ARG A 290 7.16 -8.11 4.37
N GLU A 291 7.20 -9.33 3.84
CA GLU A 291 8.29 -9.79 2.97
C GLU A 291 8.30 -8.96 1.67
N ARG A 292 9.45 -8.35 1.36
CA ARG A 292 9.67 -7.56 0.14
C ARG A 292 10.40 -8.32 -0.94
N ASN A 293 11.30 -9.19 -0.53
CA ASN A 293 12.10 -9.99 -1.43
C ASN A 293 12.58 -11.27 -0.75
N ARG A 294 12.90 -12.28 -1.57
CA ARG A 294 13.43 -13.56 -1.16
C ARG A 294 14.56 -13.95 -2.11
N PHE A 295 15.73 -14.19 -1.56
CA PHE A 295 16.93 -14.50 -2.33
C PHE A 295 17.19 -16.00 -2.25
N PHE A 296 17.27 -16.62 -3.41
CA PHE A 296 17.55 -18.04 -3.57
C PHE A 296 18.95 -18.26 -4.15
N GLY A 297 19.66 -19.28 -3.66
CA GLY A 297 20.96 -19.61 -4.22
C GLY A 297 21.85 -20.42 -3.30
N HIS A 298 21.72 -20.28 -1.97
CA HIS A 298 22.38 -21.15 -1.04
C HIS A 298 21.80 -22.57 -1.16
N GLN A 299 22.66 -23.57 -1.00
CA GLN A 299 22.28 -24.99 -1.09
C GLN A 299 22.06 -25.61 0.29
N SER A 300 22.50 -24.92 1.33
CA SER A 300 22.42 -25.30 2.74
C SER A 300 21.86 -24.14 3.58
N GLU A 301 21.76 -24.34 4.90
CA GLU A 301 21.27 -23.33 5.83
C GLU A 301 22.09 -22.04 5.77
N VAL A 302 21.42 -20.91 5.73
CA VAL A 302 22.09 -19.59 5.88
C VAL A 302 22.32 -19.34 7.36
N LEU A 303 23.57 -19.37 7.78
CA LEU A 303 23.96 -19.19 9.18
C LEU A 303 24.05 -17.71 9.57
N THR A 304 24.46 -16.84 8.64
CA THR A 304 24.76 -15.45 8.94
C THR A 304 24.35 -14.50 7.81
N VAL A 305 23.87 -13.30 8.16
CA VAL A 305 23.62 -12.21 7.23
C VAL A 305 24.17 -10.89 7.79
N ALA A 306 24.67 -10.04 6.89
CA ALA A 306 25.07 -8.68 7.22
C ALA A 306 24.59 -7.71 6.13
N VAL A 307 24.36 -6.46 6.51
CA VAL A 307 23.98 -5.39 5.61
C VAL A 307 25.11 -4.38 5.53
N SER A 308 25.44 -3.93 4.32
CA SER A 308 26.47 -2.90 4.12
C SER A 308 26.05 -1.57 4.77
N PRO A 309 27.02 -0.74 5.24
CA PRO A 309 26.74 0.53 5.93
C PRO A 309 25.95 1.55 5.08
N ASP A 310 26.00 1.45 3.75
CA ASP A 310 25.16 2.28 2.85
C ASP A 310 23.77 1.70 2.58
N GLY A 311 23.49 0.50 3.11
CA GLY A 311 22.22 -0.17 2.92
C GLY A 311 21.95 -0.63 1.48
N GLN A 312 22.97 -0.79 0.63
CA GLN A 312 22.78 -1.19 -0.78
C GLN A 312 23.06 -2.67 -1.03
N SER A 313 23.83 -3.32 -0.16
CA SER A 313 24.32 -4.68 -0.33
C SER A 313 24.03 -5.54 0.90
N ILE A 314 23.83 -6.83 0.66
CA ILE A 314 23.65 -7.86 1.67
C ILE A 314 24.73 -8.92 1.45
N ALA A 315 25.42 -9.32 2.51
CA ALA A 315 26.28 -10.51 2.53
C ALA A 315 25.57 -11.60 3.31
N SER A 316 25.65 -12.84 2.80
CA SER A 316 25.15 -14.02 3.51
C SER A 316 26.17 -15.15 3.44
N GLY A 317 26.30 -15.89 4.52
CA GLY A 317 27.17 -17.06 4.64
C GLY A 317 26.36 -18.30 5.02
N ASP A 318 26.69 -19.44 4.43
CA ASP A 318 25.98 -20.69 4.62
C ASP A 318 26.82 -21.77 5.32
N GLU A 319 26.17 -22.88 5.64
CA GLU A 319 26.75 -24.05 6.27
C GLU A 319 27.80 -24.76 5.38
N ASP A 320 27.70 -24.62 4.05
CA ASP A 320 28.70 -25.15 3.11
C ASP A 320 29.96 -24.28 2.99
N GLY A 321 30.06 -23.19 3.75
CA GLY A 321 31.20 -22.28 3.76
C GLY A 321 31.20 -21.24 2.63
N VAL A 322 30.07 -21.05 1.93
CA VAL A 322 29.96 -20.13 0.80
C VAL A 322 29.43 -18.76 1.24
N ILE A 323 30.06 -17.70 0.78
CA ILE A 323 29.53 -16.34 0.91
C ILE A 323 28.92 -15.91 -0.43
N ARG A 324 27.74 -15.25 -0.33
CA ARG A 324 27.05 -14.59 -1.46
C ARG A 324 26.79 -13.12 -1.15
N LEU A 325 26.91 -12.31 -2.20
CA LEU A 325 26.62 -10.88 -2.13
C LEU A 325 25.42 -10.54 -3.03
N TRP A 326 24.47 -9.80 -2.47
CA TRP A 326 23.18 -9.49 -3.09
C TRP A 326 22.90 -7.99 -3.08
N SER A 327 22.26 -7.49 -4.13
CA SER A 327 21.56 -6.22 -4.10
C SER A 327 20.20 -6.36 -3.41
N TYR A 328 19.60 -5.28 -2.96
CA TYR A 328 18.22 -5.31 -2.42
C TYR A 328 17.15 -5.74 -3.44
N GLN A 329 17.43 -5.66 -4.74
CA GLN A 329 16.56 -6.12 -5.81
C GLN A 329 16.64 -7.62 -6.06
N GLY A 330 17.61 -8.31 -5.44
CA GLY A 330 17.80 -9.76 -5.55
C GLY A 330 18.83 -10.17 -6.61
N ASP A 331 19.51 -9.21 -7.21
CA ASP A 331 20.57 -9.52 -8.18
C ASP A 331 21.87 -9.88 -7.44
N ALA A 332 22.55 -10.93 -7.89
CA ALA A 332 23.87 -11.29 -7.37
C ALA A 332 24.88 -10.19 -7.77
N MET A 333 25.60 -9.64 -6.79
CA MET A 333 26.59 -8.58 -7.01
C MET A 333 27.98 -9.14 -7.35
N ALA A 334 28.26 -10.34 -6.91
CA ALA A 334 29.48 -11.08 -7.23
C ALA A 334 29.18 -12.56 -7.43
N GLN A 335 30.10 -13.32 -8.03
CA GLN A 335 30.00 -14.76 -8.04
C GLN A 335 30.11 -15.30 -6.61
N PRO A 336 29.36 -16.35 -6.25
CA PRO A 336 29.50 -16.99 -4.96
C PRO A 336 30.94 -17.49 -4.79
N PHE A 337 31.51 -17.30 -3.61
CA PHE A 337 32.89 -17.74 -3.33
C PHE A 337 32.96 -18.60 -2.08
N GLN A 338 33.82 -19.64 -2.14
CA GLN A 338 34.11 -20.53 -1.02
C GLN A 338 34.96 -19.74 -0.01
N ALA A 339 34.33 -19.32 1.07
CA ALA A 339 35.00 -18.54 2.09
C ALA A 339 35.72 -19.43 3.12
N HIS A 340 35.12 -20.54 3.50
CA HIS A 340 35.65 -21.45 4.53
C HIS A 340 35.53 -22.91 4.06
N ASP A 341 36.39 -23.77 4.61
CA ASP A 341 36.35 -25.22 4.34
C ASP A 341 35.17 -25.90 5.05
N ASP A 342 34.55 -25.22 6.01
CA ASP A 342 33.37 -25.56 6.77
C ASP A 342 32.47 -24.34 6.89
N GLY A 343 31.29 -24.41 7.51
CA GLY A 343 30.30 -23.33 7.52
C GLY A 343 30.82 -21.94 7.88
N VAL A 344 30.23 -20.92 7.27
CA VAL A 344 30.45 -19.51 7.60
C VAL A 344 29.55 -19.14 8.78
N SER A 345 30.10 -19.10 9.98
CA SER A 345 29.35 -18.79 11.21
C SER A 345 28.97 -17.32 11.35
N SER A 346 29.84 -16.42 10.87
CA SER A 346 29.63 -14.98 11.02
C SER A 346 30.23 -14.21 9.86
N VAL A 347 29.54 -13.16 9.40
CA VAL A 347 30.01 -12.22 8.38
C VAL A 347 29.70 -10.78 8.81
N ALA A 348 30.62 -9.85 8.55
CA ALA A 348 30.39 -8.43 8.81
C ALA A 348 31.06 -7.55 7.72
N PHE A 349 30.41 -6.45 7.37
CA PHE A 349 31.00 -5.39 6.55
C PHE A 349 31.83 -4.43 7.41
N SER A 350 32.94 -3.94 6.87
CA SER A 350 33.66 -2.84 7.50
C SER A 350 32.88 -1.52 7.40
N PRO A 351 32.88 -0.66 8.44
CA PRO A 351 32.20 0.64 8.40
C PRO A 351 32.64 1.55 7.25
N ASP A 352 33.90 1.47 6.80
CA ASP A 352 34.44 2.19 5.63
C ASP A 352 34.03 1.60 4.27
N ARG A 353 33.31 0.48 4.26
CA ARG A 353 32.83 -0.24 3.06
C ARG A 353 33.95 -0.73 2.15
N GLN A 354 35.14 -1.03 2.67
CA GLN A 354 36.25 -1.55 1.87
C GLN A 354 36.38 -3.06 1.96
N HIS A 355 35.86 -3.66 3.06
CA HIS A 355 36.14 -5.04 3.42
C HIS A 355 34.90 -5.77 3.95
N ILE A 356 34.94 -7.09 3.82
CA ILE A 356 34.06 -8.03 4.51
C ILE A 356 34.97 -8.94 5.35
N VAL A 357 34.62 -9.19 6.61
CA VAL A 357 35.27 -10.20 7.44
C VAL A 357 34.34 -11.39 7.59
N SER A 358 34.88 -12.58 7.54
CA SER A 358 34.17 -13.84 7.83
C SER A 358 34.88 -14.66 8.88
N GLY A 359 34.11 -15.25 9.78
CA GLY A 359 34.52 -16.31 10.70
C GLY A 359 33.90 -17.63 10.27
N GLY A 360 34.70 -18.71 10.31
CA GLY A 360 34.26 -20.02 9.90
C GLY A 360 34.30 -21.06 11.02
N LEU A 361 33.48 -22.09 10.86
CA LEU A 361 33.53 -23.29 11.69
C LEU A 361 34.88 -24.03 11.56
N ASP A 362 35.66 -23.74 10.47
CA ASP A 362 37.06 -24.17 10.27
C ASP A 362 38.08 -23.50 11.22
N GLY A 363 37.61 -22.67 12.13
CA GLY A 363 38.44 -21.95 13.10
C GLY A 363 39.30 -20.81 12.55
N LYS A 364 39.02 -20.38 11.33
CA LYS A 364 39.76 -19.32 10.65
C LYS A 364 38.90 -18.06 10.53
N ILE A 365 39.57 -16.93 10.50
CA ILE A 365 38.99 -15.62 10.15
C ILE A 365 39.63 -15.21 8.82
N ARG A 366 38.81 -14.69 7.89
CA ARG A 366 39.28 -14.23 6.58
C ARG A 366 38.75 -12.85 6.27
N LEU A 367 39.60 -12.04 5.61
CA LEU A 367 39.25 -10.70 5.13
C LEU A 367 39.09 -10.70 3.63
N TRP A 368 38.00 -10.11 3.12
CA TRP A 368 37.63 -10.10 1.70
C TRP A 368 37.43 -8.69 1.22
N GLY A 369 37.70 -8.46 -0.07
CA GLY A 369 37.17 -7.29 -0.79
C GLY A 369 35.72 -7.51 -1.19
N LEU A 370 35.05 -6.42 -1.64
CA LEU A 370 33.64 -6.45 -2.04
C LEU A 370 33.37 -7.29 -3.34
N GLU A 371 34.40 -7.64 -4.07
CA GLU A 371 34.35 -8.50 -5.25
C GLU A 371 34.55 -10.00 -4.92
N GLY A 372 34.75 -10.31 -3.61
CA GLY A 372 35.02 -11.68 -3.13
C GLY A 372 36.48 -12.11 -3.25
N ASP A 373 37.40 -11.17 -3.45
CA ASP A 373 38.85 -11.42 -3.45
C ASP A 373 39.41 -11.46 -2.02
N LEU A 374 40.15 -12.53 -1.72
CA LEU A 374 40.79 -12.70 -0.40
C LEU A 374 41.88 -11.63 -0.18
N ARG A 375 41.78 -10.92 0.94
CA ARG A 375 42.75 -9.88 1.38
C ARG A 375 43.66 -10.39 2.47
N GLY A 376 44.92 -10.68 2.14
CA GLY A 376 45.91 -11.19 3.10
C GLY A 376 45.77 -12.70 3.40
N ALA A 377 46.41 -13.10 4.49
CA ALA A 377 46.39 -14.49 5.01
C ALA A 377 45.18 -14.70 5.95
N SER A 378 44.75 -15.94 6.14
CA SER A 378 43.75 -16.27 7.15
C SER A 378 44.31 -16.02 8.56
N PHE A 379 43.53 -15.40 9.44
CA PHE A 379 43.88 -15.19 10.84
C PHE A 379 43.69 -16.51 11.58
N ILE A 380 44.70 -16.98 12.28
CA ILE A 380 44.69 -18.24 12.99
C ILE A 380 45.08 -17.98 14.43
N GLY A 381 44.25 -18.41 15.37
CA GLY A 381 44.55 -18.20 16.78
C GLY A 381 43.58 -18.80 17.77
N HIS A 382 42.31 -19.00 17.34
CA HIS A 382 41.35 -19.75 18.16
C HIS A 382 41.68 -21.27 18.12
N GLY A 383 41.41 -21.93 19.24
CA GLY A 383 41.58 -23.38 19.37
C GLY A 383 40.36 -24.19 18.90
N GLY A 384 39.32 -23.51 18.42
CA GLY A 384 38.06 -24.12 17.93
C GLY A 384 37.39 -23.22 16.88
N ALA A 385 36.15 -23.56 16.52
CA ALA A 385 35.36 -22.81 15.57
C ALA A 385 35.19 -21.34 16.00
N ILE A 386 35.12 -20.44 15.02
CA ILE A 386 34.75 -19.03 15.26
C ILE A 386 33.21 -18.96 15.36
N ALA A 387 32.66 -18.38 16.40
CA ALA A 387 31.23 -18.18 16.53
C ALA A 387 30.80 -16.83 15.96
N ALA A 388 31.57 -15.76 16.23
CA ALA A 388 31.21 -14.41 15.81
C ALA A 388 32.43 -13.56 15.48
N VAL A 389 32.27 -12.63 14.51
CA VAL A 389 33.26 -11.62 14.16
C VAL A 389 32.58 -10.25 14.00
N ALA A 390 33.28 -9.16 14.39
CA ALA A 390 32.81 -7.80 14.15
C ALA A 390 33.98 -6.84 13.90
N PHE A 391 33.74 -5.80 13.09
CA PHE A 391 34.68 -4.68 12.91
C PHE A 391 34.53 -3.64 14.02
N SER A 392 35.63 -3.03 14.38
CA SER A 392 35.60 -1.79 15.18
C SER A 392 34.98 -0.64 14.37
N PRO A 393 34.32 0.36 15.02
CA PRO A 393 33.66 1.47 14.31
C PRO A 393 34.59 2.29 13.41
N ASN A 394 35.90 2.32 13.71
CA ASN A 394 36.91 3.00 12.89
C ASN A 394 37.49 2.10 11.77
N SER A 395 36.95 0.92 11.55
CA SER A 395 37.42 -0.08 10.55
C SER A 395 38.88 -0.54 10.73
N GLN A 396 39.54 -0.31 11.87
CA GLN A 396 40.97 -0.63 12.05
C GLN A 396 41.22 -1.95 12.77
N ARG A 397 40.21 -2.50 13.41
CA ARG A 397 40.34 -3.74 14.20
C ARG A 397 39.16 -4.68 13.94
N ILE A 398 39.39 -5.95 14.20
CA ILE A 398 38.39 -7.00 14.19
C ILE A 398 38.36 -7.65 15.56
N VAL A 399 37.19 -7.93 16.10
CA VAL A 399 37.00 -8.79 17.27
C VAL A 399 36.42 -10.13 16.82
N SER A 400 36.88 -11.21 17.46
CA SER A 400 36.34 -12.55 17.28
C SER A 400 36.06 -13.23 18.61
N GLY A 401 34.96 -14.01 18.64
CA GLY A 401 34.62 -14.93 19.70
C GLY A 401 34.70 -16.37 19.22
N GLY A 402 35.33 -17.26 19.95
CA GLY A 402 35.52 -18.66 19.59
C GLY A 402 34.92 -19.65 20.57
N TRP A 403 34.71 -20.85 20.09
CA TRP A 403 34.28 -22.01 20.90
C TRP A 403 35.32 -22.41 21.95
N ASP A 404 36.55 -21.92 21.81
CA ASP A 404 37.61 -22.05 22.82
C ASP A 404 37.39 -21.15 24.06
N GLY A 405 36.30 -20.45 24.16
CA GLY A 405 35.96 -19.54 25.25
C GLY A 405 36.74 -18.22 25.23
N SER A 406 37.56 -17.96 24.23
CA SER A 406 38.32 -16.72 24.15
C SER A 406 37.68 -15.66 23.26
N VAL A 407 37.82 -14.39 23.62
CA VAL A 407 37.61 -13.24 22.74
C VAL A 407 38.96 -12.70 22.32
N ARG A 408 39.16 -12.40 21.04
CA ARG A 408 40.45 -11.94 20.50
C ARG A 408 40.29 -10.70 19.66
N LEU A 409 41.25 -9.81 19.70
CA LEU A 409 41.40 -8.65 18.85
C LEU A 409 42.46 -8.88 17.77
N TRP A 410 42.19 -8.37 16.57
CA TRP A 410 43.06 -8.46 15.41
C TRP A 410 43.20 -7.11 14.73
N ASP A 411 44.34 -6.86 14.12
CA ASP A 411 44.51 -5.81 13.13
C ASP A 411 44.09 -6.32 11.73
N LEU A 412 44.07 -5.43 10.75
CA LEU A 412 43.69 -5.80 9.37
C LEU A 412 44.74 -6.67 8.66
N ASN A 413 45.94 -6.82 9.18
CA ASN A 413 46.98 -7.72 8.63
C ASN A 413 46.82 -9.15 9.17
N GLY A 414 45.96 -9.34 10.19
CA GLY A 414 45.73 -10.62 10.81
C GLY A 414 46.60 -10.86 12.05
N ASP A 415 47.32 -9.83 12.52
CA ASP A 415 48.11 -9.92 13.74
C ASP A 415 47.21 -9.74 14.97
N ALA A 416 47.40 -10.60 15.99
CA ALA A 416 46.65 -10.49 17.22
C ALA A 416 47.08 -9.26 18.02
N VAL A 417 46.07 -8.45 18.46
CA VAL A 417 46.30 -7.26 19.25
C VAL A 417 46.07 -7.58 20.73
N GLY A 418 47.10 -7.69 21.49
CA GLY A 418 47.08 -8.04 22.94
C GLY A 418 46.97 -9.55 23.20
N GLN A 419 46.65 -9.90 24.45
CA GLN A 419 46.40 -11.29 24.85
C GLN A 419 44.90 -11.65 24.63
N PRO A 420 44.57 -12.93 24.43
CA PRO A 420 43.17 -13.36 24.38
C PRO A 420 42.46 -13.03 25.70
N PHE A 421 41.25 -12.47 25.57
CA PHE A 421 40.39 -12.24 26.75
C PHE A 421 39.81 -13.58 27.17
N GLN A 422 39.86 -13.89 28.44
CA GLN A 422 39.36 -15.15 28.98
C GLN A 422 37.84 -15.03 29.22
N GLY A 423 37.08 -15.48 28.27
CA GLY A 423 35.63 -15.51 28.32
C GLY A 423 35.09 -16.72 29.10
N PRO A 424 33.85 -17.15 28.80
CA PRO A 424 33.23 -18.31 29.43
C PRO A 424 33.91 -19.62 29.01
N GLU A 425 34.06 -20.56 29.95
CA GLU A 425 34.69 -21.85 29.69
C GLU A 425 33.89 -22.70 28.66
N GLU A 426 32.57 -22.50 28.57
CA GLU A 426 31.68 -23.22 27.63
C GLU A 426 31.69 -22.67 26.20
N GLY A 427 32.38 -21.56 25.94
CA GLY A 427 32.54 -20.95 24.64
C GLY A 427 31.78 -19.60 24.47
N VAL A 428 32.29 -18.76 23.57
CA VAL A 428 31.72 -17.47 23.21
C VAL A 428 30.82 -17.65 21.98
N SER A 429 29.57 -17.27 22.08
CA SER A 429 28.55 -17.38 21.01
C SER A 429 28.49 -16.13 20.15
N SER A 430 28.69 -14.94 20.73
CA SER A 430 28.49 -13.66 20.02
C SER A 430 29.42 -12.57 20.58
N VAL A 431 29.89 -11.67 19.71
CA VAL A 431 30.67 -10.50 20.08
C VAL A 431 30.26 -9.25 19.32
N ALA A 432 30.34 -8.07 19.95
CA ALA A 432 30.12 -6.79 19.30
C ALA A 432 31.00 -5.69 19.92
N PHE A 433 31.37 -4.69 19.08
CA PHE A 433 31.98 -3.44 19.58
C PHE A 433 30.91 -2.45 20.03
N SER A 434 31.22 -1.67 21.04
CA SER A 434 30.46 -0.45 21.36
C SER A 434 30.60 0.58 20.23
N PRO A 435 29.59 1.46 20.00
CA PRO A 435 29.61 2.45 18.91
C PRO A 435 30.78 3.46 19.02
N ASP A 436 31.26 3.72 20.22
CA ASP A 436 32.47 4.55 20.48
C ASP A 436 33.78 3.78 20.26
N GLY A 437 33.69 2.46 20.08
CA GLY A 437 34.83 1.56 19.89
C GLY A 437 35.69 1.39 21.11
N GLN A 438 35.25 1.74 22.33
CA GLN A 438 36.03 1.63 23.56
C GLN A 438 35.80 0.33 24.34
N HIS A 439 34.66 -0.33 24.06
CA HIS A 439 34.25 -1.56 24.74
C HIS A 439 33.88 -2.65 23.76
N ILE A 440 33.91 -3.89 24.24
CA ILE A 440 33.46 -5.09 23.55
C ILE A 440 32.48 -5.81 24.47
N VAL A 441 31.36 -6.28 23.92
CA VAL A 441 30.45 -7.19 24.62
C VAL A 441 30.60 -8.59 24.06
N SER A 442 30.55 -9.60 24.91
CA SER A 442 30.49 -11.01 24.53
C SER A 442 29.34 -11.74 25.23
N GLY A 443 28.65 -12.61 24.51
CA GLY A 443 27.68 -13.58 25.01
C GLY A 443 28.31 -14.96 25.08
N GLY A 444 27.99 -15.74 26.11
CA GLY A 444 28.50 -17.10 26.30
C GLY A 444 27.41 -18.14 26.44
N TRP A 445 27.75 -19.40 26.10
CA TRP A 445 26.86 -20.54 26.31
C TRP A 445 26.62 -20.84 27.79
N ASP A 446 27.50 -20.32 28.69
CA ASP A 446 27.30 -20.35 30.13
C ASP A 446 26.15 -19.42 30.63
N GLY A 447 25.44 -18.76 29.68
CA GLY A 447 24.37 -17.82 29.98
C GLY A 447 24.86 -16.44 30.46
N SER A 448 26.15 -16.14 30.34
CA SER A 448 26.68 -14.84 30.74
C SER A 448 26.85 -13.87 29.58
N VAL A 449 26.63 -12.59 29.85
CA VAL A 449 27.04 -11.46 29.02
C VAL A 449 28.17 -10.75 29.74
N ARG A 450 29.30 -10.52 29.08
CA ARG A 450 30.48 -9.86 29.66
C ARG A 450 30.88 -8.64 28.86
N LEU A 451 31.26 -7.59 29.57
CA LEU A 451 31.78 -6.35 28.99
C LEU A 451 33.29 -6.26 29.19
N TRP A 452 34.02 -5.86 28.18
CA TRP A 452 35.47 -5.80 28.16
C TRP A 452 35.93 -4.43 27.69
N ASP A 453 37.07 -3.97 28.22
CA ASP A 453 37.82 -2.88 27.62
C ASP A 453 38.73 -3.41 26.47
N LEU A 454 39.41 -2.53 25.76
CA LEU A 454 40.27 -2.90 24.64
C LEU A 454 41.60 -3.58 25.09
N ASN A 455 41.92 -3.59 26.38
CA ASN A 455 43.07 -4.32 26.93
C ASN A 455 42.72 -5.76 27.30
N GLY A 456 41.42 -6.07 27.34
CA GLY A 456 40.91 -7.38 27.72
C GLY A 456 40.52 -7.51 29.20
N ASP A 457 40.50 -6.36 29.90
CA ASP A 457 40.04 -6.33 31.28
C ASP A 457 38.51 -6.29 31.32
N ALA A 458 37.92 -7.13 32.21
CA ALA A 458 36.46 -7.15 32.37
C ALA A 458 35.97 -5.85 33.00
N VAL A 459 34.99 -5.21 32.36
CA VAL A 459 34.32 -4.01 32.88
C VAL A 459 33.11 -4.43 33.69
N GLY A 460 33.19 -4.42 34.99
CA GLY A 460 32.11 -4.85 35.88
C GLY A 460 32.06 -6.38 36.08
N GLN A 461 30.92 -6.84 36.58
CA GLN A 461 30.62 -8.28 36.74
C GLN A 461 29.88 -8.83 35.52
N ALA A 462 30.01 -10.12 35.24
CA ALA A 462 29.23 -10.76 34.19
C ALA A 462 27.74 -10.69 34.52
N PHE A 463 26.92 -10.33 33.52
CA PHE A 463 25.46 -10.32 33.63
C PHE A 463 24.95 -11.75 33.37
N VAL A 464 24.10 -12.28 34.22
CA VAL A 464 23.63 -13.67 34.10
C VAL A 464 22.20 -13.73 33.59
N ALA A 465 21.99 -14.34 32.43
CA ALA A 465 20.72 -14.57 31.80
C ALA A 465 20.09 -15.90 32.27
N ASN A 466 19.81 -16.03 33.58
CA ASN A 466 19.08 -17.13 34.23
C ASN A 466 19.52 -18.57 33.86
N GLY A 467 20.79 -18.80 33.53
CA GLY A 467 21.36 -20.13 33.30
C GLY A 467 21.05 -20.75 31.93
N SER A 468 20.46 -19.98 30.99
CA SER A 468 20.31 -20.41 29.59
C SER A 468 21.38 -19.75 28.71
N GLY A 469 21.97 -20.48 27.78
CA GLY A 469 22.98 -19.96 26.85
C GLY A 469 22.55 -18.67 26.16
N VAL A 470 23.44 -17.70 26.07
CA VAL A 470 23.24 -16.46 25.32
C VAL A 470 23.70 -16.72 23.88
N SER A 471 22.79 -16.63 22.92
CA SER A 471 23.07 -16.89 21.50
C SER A 471 23.58 -15.66 20.76
N SER A 472 23.10 -14.46 21.13
CA SER A 472 23.41 -13.22 20.42
C SER A 472 23.39 -12.01 21.34
N VAL A 473 24.33 -11.07 21.11
CA VAL A 473 24.42 -9.78 21.82
C VAL A 473 24.63 -8.63 20.85
N ALA A 474 24.11 -7.44 21.20
CA ALA A 474 24.35 -6.21 20.44
C ALA A 474 24.28 -4.98 21.35
N PHE A 475 25.07 -3.93 21.03
CA PHE A 475 24.93 -2.60 21.65
C PHE A 475 23.80 -1.78 21.02
N SER A 476 23.17 -0.94 21.82
CA SER A 476 22.35 0.16 21.31
C SER A 476 23.20 1.17 20.52
N PRO A 477 22.63 1.89 19.55
CA PRO A 477 23.36 2.86 18.71
C PRO A 477 24.00 4.01 19.50
N ASP A 478 23.46 4.36 20.68
CA ASP A 478 24.02 5.34 21.60
C ASP A 478 25.08 4.75 22.57
N GLY A 479 25.27 3.43 22.50
CA GLY A 479 26.24 2.71 23.35
C GLY A 479 25.89 2.60 24.83
N GLN A 480 24.65 2.96 25.24
CA GLN A 480 24.23 2.98 26.63
C GLN A 480 23.54 1.69 27.11
N GLN A 481 23.16 0.83 26.19
CA GLN A 481 22.42 -0.40 26.48
C GLN A 481 22.99 -1.58 25.70
N ILE A 482 22.75 -2.79 26.23
CA ILE A 482 23.09 -4.05 25.58
C ILE A 482 21.81 -4.89 25.49
N VAL A 483 21.56 -5.49 24.34
CA VAL A 483 20.49 -6.49 24.16
C VAL A 483 21.11 -7.88 24.07
N SER A 484 20.49 -8.86 24.69
CA SER A 484 20.83 -10.29 24.53
C SER A 484 19.62 -11.13 24.18
N GLY A 485 19.81 -12.09 23.29
CA GLY A 485 18.89 -13.18 22.99
C GLY A 485 19.45 -14.50 23.51
N ALA A 486 18.59 -15.35 24.07
CA ALA A 486 19.01 -16.58 24.74
C ALA A 486 18.18 -17.79 24.29
N GLU A 487 18.70 -18.98 24.60
CA GLU A 487 18.06 -20.27 24.31
C GLU A 487 16.71 -20.46 25.02
N ASP A 488 16.44 -19.71 26.09
CA ASP A 488 15.14 -19.72 26.79
C ASP A 488 14.01 -19.01 26.03
N GLY A 489 14.31 -18.46 24.83
CA GLY A 489 13.35 -17.75 24.01
C GLY A 489 13.05 -16.32 24.46
N VAL A 490 13.87 -15.77 25.36
CA VAL A 490 13.66 -14.43 25.94
C VAL A 490 14.74 -13.46 25.45
N VAL A 491 14.33 -12.28 25.00
CA VAL A 491 15.22 -11.15 24.77
C VAL A 491 15.32 -10.33 26.06
N ARG A 492 16.51 -9.89 26.42
CA ARG A 492 16.78 -9.09 27.62
C ARG A 492 17.55 -7.83 27.27
N LEU A 493 17.22 -6.75 27.97
CA LEU A 493 17.92 -5.48 27.87
C LEU A 493 18.71 -5.20 29.16
N TRP A 494 19.93 -4.71 29.02
CA TRP A 494 20.89 -4.49 30.13
C TRP A 494 21.43 -3.07 30.07
N SER A 495 21.67 -2.47 31.24
CA SER A 495 22.55 -1.31 31.37
C SER A 495 24.02 -1.73 31.25
N LEU A 496 24.94 -0.77 31.12
CA LEU A 496 26.38 -1.08 31.10
C LEU A 496 26.91 -1.57 32.49
N GLU A 497 26.16 -1.29 33.53
CA GLU A 497 26.45 -1.78 34.89
C GLU A 497 25.97 -3.22 35.13
N GLY A 498 25.17 -3.77 34.18
CA GLY A 498 24.64 -5.13 34.23
C GLY A 498 23.24 -5.25 34.84
N ASP A 499 22.57 -4.15 35.09
CA ASP A 499 21.21 -4.17 35.57
C ASP A 499 20.24 -4.54 34.42
N SER A 500 19.33 -5.48 34.70
CA SER A 500 18.25 -5.80 33.74
C SER A 500 17.29 -4.62 33.64
N MET A 501 17.10 -4.10 32.44
CA MET A 501 16.27 -2.93 32.17
C MET A 501 14.89 -3.37 31.61
N GLY A 502 13.82 -2.88 32.22
CA GLY A 502 12.46 -3.11 31.72
C GLY A 502 11.92 -4.52 31.96
N SER A 503 10.89 -4.90 31.24
CA SER A 503 10.26 -6.22 31.27
C SER A 503 10.97 -7.20 30.33
N LEU A 504 10.92 -8.50 30.64
CA LEU A 504 11.44 -9.54 29.76
C LEU A 504 10.59 -9.60 28.46
N PHE A 505 11.26 -9.64 27.31
CA PHE A 505 10.57 -9.70 26.00
C PHE A 505 10.26 -11.16 25.66
N GLN A 506 9.03 -11.56 25.91
CA GLN A 506 8.55 -12.93 25.71
C GLN A 506 7.62 -13.00 24.49
N GLY A 507 7.82 -14.02 23.65
CA GLY A 507 6.96 -14.21 22.48
C GLY A 507 7.44 -15.23 21.47
N HIS A 508 8.75 -15.53 21.39
CA HIS A 508 9.24 -16.66 20.61
C HIS A 508 8.84 -17.99 21.28
N LEU A 509 8.52 -18.98 20.44
CA LEU A 509 8.14 -20.33 20.89
C LEU A 509 9.37 -21.27 20.98
N GLY A 510 10.57 -20.73 21.01
CA GLY A 510 11.80 -21.46 21.09
C GLY A 510 12.99 -20.53 21.19
N GLU A 511 14.19 -21.08 21.08
CA GLU A 511 15.47 -20.39 21.13
C GLU A 511 15.52 -19.15 20.24
N ILE A 512 16.15 -18.08 20.75
CA ILE A 512 16.49 -16.89 19.97
C ILE A 512 17.92 -17.06 19.44
N SER A 513 18.07 -17.08 18.13
CA SER A 513 19.37 -17.25 17.49
C SER A 513 20.08 -15.93 17.26
N ALA A 514 19.35 -14.83 17.04
CA ALA A 514 19.94 -13.53 16.73
C ALA A 514 19.10 -12.36 17.25
N VAL A 515 19.79 -11.28 17.65
CA VAL A 515 19.19 -9.99 18.03
C VAL A 515 19.94 -8.84 17.37
N ALA A 516 19.24 -7.75 17.07
CA ALA A 516 19.83 -6.52 16.54
C ALA A 516 19.05 -5.29 17.00
N PHE A 517 19.74 -4.19 17.29
CA PHE A 517 19.11 -2.89 17.48
C PHE A 517 18.78 -2.22 16.15
N HIS A 518 17.63 -1.58 16.10
CA HIS A 518 17.31 -0.64 15.04
C HIS A 518 18.18 0.63 15.17
N PRO A 519 18.56 1.29 14.05
CA PRO A 519 19.40 2.50 14.10
C PRO A 519 18.82 3.67 14.91
N ASP A 520 17.47 3.69 15.17
CA ASP A 520 16.86 4.73 16.05
C ASP A 520 17.07 4.50 17.54
N GLY A 521 17.65 3.34 17.94
CA GLY A 521 17.87 2.98 19.33
C GLY A 521 16.62 2.66 20.16
N ARG A 522 15.41 2.67 19.52
CA ARG A 522 14.12 2.49 20.22
C ARG A 522 13.46 1.15 19.95
N ARG A 523 13.96 0.41 18.97
CA ARG A 523 13.41 -0.87 18.50
C ARG A 523 14.49 -1.93 18.44
N ILE A 524 14.08 -3.18 18.65
CA ILE A 524 14.93 -4.36 18.61
C ILE A 524 14.28 -5.39 17.68
N ALA A 525 15.06 -6.06 16.85
CA ALA A 525 14.64 -7.25 16.11
C ALA A 525 15.23 -8.50 16.75
N SER A 526 14.45 -9.60 16.74
CA SER A 526 14.93 -10.93 17.12
C SER A 526 14.51 -11.96 16.09
N GLY A 527 15.37 -12.95 15.84
CA GLY A 527 15.10 -14.12 15.03
C GLY A 527 15.15 -15.37 15.90
N GLY A 528 14.17 -16.26 15.76
CA GLY A 528 14.06 -17.44 16.60
C GLY A 528 13.90 -18.75 15.83
N SER A 529 14.09 -19.86 16.53
CA SER A 529 13.94 -21.22 16.03
C SER A 529 12.49 -21.54 15.61
N ASP A 530 11.50 -20.71 16.00
CA ASP A 530 10.11 -20.73 15.55
C ASP A 530 9.91 -20.24 14.10
N GLY A 531 10.98 -19.85 13.41
CA GLY A 531 10.95 -19.36 12.03
C GLY A 531 10.45 -17.93 11.90
N ALA A 532 10.22 -17.23 13.00
CA ALA A 532 9.72 -15.87 13.02
C ALA A 532 10.82 -14.85 13.25
N VAL A 533 10.71 -13.69 12.61
CA VAL A 533 11.40 -12.45 13.03
C VAL A 533 10.38 -11.61 13.79
N ARG A 534 10.75 -11.06 14.95
CA ARG A 534 9.90 -10.22 15.78
C ARG A 534 10.53 -8.85 16.00
N LEU A 535 9.67 -7.84 16.13
CA LEU A 535 10.05 -6.48 16.51
C LEU A 535 9.54 -6.15 17.92
N TRP A 536 10.37 -5.44 18.67
CA TRP A 536 10.10 -5.02 20.04
C TRP A 536 10.42 -3.55 20.24
N THR A 537 9.70 -2.88 21.15
CA THR A 537 10.13 -1.63 21.74
C THR A 537 11.14 -1.91 22.85
N VAL A 538 12.02 -0.97 23.16
CA VAL A 538 12.98 -1.09 24.27
C VAL A 538 12.31 -1.28 25.65
N ASP A 539 11.03 -0.96 25.79
CA ASP A 539 10.23 -1.22 27.00
C ASP A 539 9.70 -2.66 27.07
N GLY A 540 9.96 -3.51 26.07
CA GLY A 540 9.54 -4.92 26.00
C GLY A 540 8.22 -5.17 25.29
N GLY A 541 7.58 -4.15 24.73
CA GLY A 541 6.36 -4.27 23.96
C GLY A 541 6.60 -4.90 22.57
N SER A 542 5.77 -5.86 22.15
CA SER A 542 5.81 -6.41 20.78
C SER A 542 5.27 -5.39 19.77
N ILE A 543 5.97 -5.19 18.66
CA ILE A 543 5.56 -4.29 17.57
C ILE A 543 4.95 -5.10 16.43
N GLY A 544 3.64 -5.07 16.30
CA GLY A 544 2.92 -5.72 15.23
C GLY A 544 2.97 -7.25 15.29
N PHE A 545 2.62 -7.88 14.16
CA PHE A 545 2.68 -9.34 14.03
C PHE A 545 4.11 -9.82 13.76
N PRO A 546 4.46 -11.06 14.18
CA PRO A 546 5.73 -11.68 13.78
C PRO A 546 5.83 -11.76 12.25
N PHE A 547 7.02 -11.51 11.72
CA PHE A 547 7.30 -11.72 10.29
C PHE A 547 7.47 -13.21 10.05
N GLN A 548 6.47 -13.82 9.43
CA GLN A 548 6.43 -15.25 9.13
C GLN A 548 6.84 -15.49 7.68
N GLY A 549 7.68 -16.48 7.45
CA GLY A 549 8.11 -16.81 6.09
C GLY A 549 9.15 -17.90 6.02
N HIS A 550 10.16 -17.93 6.90
CA HIS A 550 11.14 -18.99 6.93
C HIS A 550 10.50 -20.33 7.32
N VAL A 551 10.92 -21.39 6.63
CA VAL A 551 10.55 -22.77 6.95
C VAL A 551 11.67 -23.35 7.81
N GLY A 552 11.47 -23.43 9.11
CA GLY A 552 12.50 -23.73 10.10
C GLY A 552 12.96 -22.46 10.83
N GLY A 553 14.11 -22.54 11.51
CA GLY A 553 14.62 -21.44 12.32
C GLY A 553 15.17 -20.26 11.52
N VAL A 554 15.15 -19.09 12.12
CA VAL A 554 15.91 -17.90 11.68
C VAL A 554 17.24 -17.88 12.41
N ASN A 555 18.34 -17.99 11.69
CA ASN A 555 19.69 -18.08 12.29
C ASN A 555 20.31 -16.69 12.51
N SER A 556 20.00 -15.71 11.67
CA SER A 556 20.60 -14.37 11.72
C SER A 556 19.63 -13.28 11.30
N VAL A 557 19.72 -12.10 11.94
CA VAL A 557 18.97 -10.88 11.59
C VAL A 557 19.87 -9.66 11.59
N ALA A 558 19.64 -8.74 10.66
CA ALA A 558 20.34 -7.46 10.59
C ALA A 558 19.40 -6.36 10.09
N PHE A 559 19.52 -5.14 10.62
CA PHE A 559 18.83 -3.96 10.09
C PHE A 559 19.62 -3.33 8.93
N SER A 560 18.91 -2.74 7.99
CA SER A 560 19.50 -1.77 7.07
C SER A 560 19.90 -0.50 7.85
N SER A 561 20.92 0.20 7.37
CA SER A 561 21.45 1.42 8.00
C SER A 561 20.42 2.55 8.12
N ASN A 562 19.42 2.60 7.19
CA ASN A 562 18.30 3.54 7.25
C ASN A 562 17.15 3.06 8.14
N GLY A 563 17.23 1.87 8.73
CA GLY A 563 16.21 1.27 9.59
C GLY A 563 14.94 0.80 8.87
N LEU A 564 14.78 1.00 7.55
CA LEU A 564 13.54 0.68 6.85
C LEU A 564 13.34 -0.82 6.60
N HIS A 565 14.41 -1.61 6.67
CA HIS A 565 14.38 -3.03 6.36
C HIS A 565 15.11 -3.89 7.39
N ILE A 566 14.64 -5.13 7.51
CA ILE A 566 15.37 -6.22 8.17
C ILE A 566 15.78 -7.23 7.10
N VAL A 567 16.96 -7.76 7.19
CA VAL A 567 17.43 -8.93 6.45
C VAL A 567 17.51 -10.10 7.43
N SER A 568 17.04 -11.27 7.01
CA SER A 568 17.17 -12.51 7.80
C SER A 568 17.72 -13.64 6.96
N GLY A 569 18.53 -14.50 7.55
CA GLY A 569 18.98 -15.76 6.99
C GLY A 569 18.39 -16.93 7.78
N GLY A 570 17.91 -17.94 7.11
CA GLY A 570 17.19 -19.05 7.72
C GLY A 570 17.68 -20.42 7.34
N ARG A 571 17.24 -21.43 8.11
CA ARG A 571 17.53 -22.87 7.90
C ARG A 571 16.94 -23.40 6.57
N ASP A 572 16.00 -22.67 5.96
CA ASP A 572 15.46 -22.99 4.63
C ASP A 572 16.41 -22.59 3.48
N GLY A 573 17.65 -22.20 3.75
CA GLY A 573 18.62 -21.76 2.74
C GLY A 573 18.26 -20.45 2.05
N THR A 574 17.28 -19.69 2.57
CA THR A 574 16.88 -18.42 1.98
C THR A 574 17.36 -17.23 2.79
N VAL A 575 17.69 -16.15 2.09
CA VAL A 575 17.81 -14.81 2.67
C VAL A 575 16.53 -14.05 2.35
N ARG A 576 15.94 -13.36 3.33
CA ARG A 576 14.69 -12.62 3.15
C ARG A 576 14.84 -11.16 3.56
N LEU A 577 14.16 -10.29 2.81
CA LEU A 577 14.08 -8.86 3.06
C LEU A 577 12.67 -8.49 3.51
N TRP A 578 12.57 -7.82 4.65
CA TRP A 578 11.32 -7.43 5.29
C TRP A 578 11.21 -5.91 5.41
N SER A 579 10.00 -5.39 5.35
CA SER A 579 9.71 -3.98 5.68
C SER A 579 9.49 -3.84 7.18
N VAL A 580 10.26 -2.96 7.84
CA VAL A 580 10.16 -2.71 9.29
C VAL A 580 8.87 -1.97 9.62
N ASP A 581 8.61 -0.90 8.89
CA ASP A 581 7.44 -0.06 9.05
C ASP A 581 6.40 -0.30 7.96
N ASP A 582 5.14 -0.05 8.28
CA ASP A 582 4.05 0.09 7.31
C ASP A 582 4.16 1.41 6.52
N GLY A 583 5.39 1.96 6.40
CA GLY A 583 5.66 3.27 5.79
C GLY A 583 5.03 3.50 4.42
N ASP A 584 4.80 2.40 3.67
CA ASP A 584 4.01 2.44 2.45
C ASP A 584 2.50 2.62 2.68
N ILE A 585 2.00 2.26 3.90
CA ILE A 585 0.58 2.35 4.30
C ILE A 585 0.38 3.50 5.28
N ASN A 586 1.40 3.83 6.06
CA ASN A 586 1.29 4.72 7.22
C ASN A 586 2.61 5.45 7.52
N PRO A 587 3.00 6.49 6.76
CA PRO A 587 4.09 7.36 7.20
C PRO A 587 3.61 8.20 8.39
N PRO A 588 4.19 8.05 9.59
CA PRO A 588 3.98 9.01 10.67
C PRO A 588 4.70 10.31 10.34
N PHE A 589 4.07 11.45 10.60
CA PHE A 589 4.79 12.72 10.62
C PHE A 589 4.84 13.28 12.03
N GLN A 590 5.94 13.94 12.35
CA GLN A 590 6.09 14.58 13.64
C GLN A 590 4.96 15.60 13.82
N GLY A 591 4.17 15.37 14.85
CA GLY A 591 3.00 16.16 15.15
C GLY A 591 3.28 17.27 16.18
N HIS A 592 2.34 17.44 17.06
CA HIS A 592 2.41 18.35 18.19
C HIS A 592 3.26 17.76 19.33
N ALA A 593 3.68 18.61 20.27
CA ALA A 593 4.28 18.18 21.53
C ALA A 593 3.25 17.60 22.52
N ALA A 594 1.95 17.92 22.31
CA ALA A 594 0.81 17.51 23.13
C ALA A 594 -0.17 16.64 22.33
N ALA A 595 -1.16 16.04 23.01
CA ALA A 595 -2.16 15.17 22.38
C ALA A 595 -2.98 15.92 21.31
N VAL A 596 -3.19 15.29 20.16
CA VAL A 596 -3.99 15.83 19.05
C VAL A 596 -5.44 15.40 19.18
N TRP A 597 -6.30 16.36 19.46
CA TRP A 597 -7.74 16.14 19.69
C TRP A 597 -8.59 16.16 18.42
N SER A 598 -8.17 16.92 17.40
CA SER A 598 -8.95 17.08 16.16
C SER A 598 -8.07 17.20 14.94
N VAL A 599 -8.48 16.56 13.85
CA VAL A 599 -7.82 16.67 12.55
C VAL A 599 -8.86 16.84 11.44
N ALA A 600 -8.53 17.64 10.41
CA ALA A 600 -9.36 17.78 9.23
C ALA A 600 -8.53 17.98 7.96
N PHE A 601 -8.98 17.44 6.82
CA PHE A 601 -8.42 17.74 5.50
C PHE A 601 -9.00 19.04 4.95
N SER A 602 -8.18 19.78 4.21
CA SER A 602 -8.69 20.86 3.34
C SER A 602 -9.57 20.28 2.21
N PRO A 603 -10.55 21.01 1.69
CA PRO A 603 -11.48 20.52 0.66
C PRO A 603 -10.80 20.06 -0.64
N ASN A 604 -9.62 20.61 -0.97
CA ASN A 604 -8.80 20.18 -2.09
C ASN A 604 -7.89 18.99 -1.78
N GLY A 605 -7.92 18.50 -0.53
CA GLY A 605 -7.12 17.35 -0.07
C GLY A 605 -5.61 17.60 0.01
N GLN A 606 -5.12 18.84 -0.12
CA GLN A 606 -3.67 19.12 -0.17
C GLN A 606 -3.06 19.52 1.17
N ARG A 607 -3.88 19.78 2.19
CA ARG A 607 -3.44 20.22 3.51
C ARG A 607 -4.24 19.52 4.60
N ILE A 608 -3.65 19.44 5.79
CA ILE A 608 -4.28 18.95 7.01
C ILE A 608 -4.18 20.06 8.04
N VAL A 609 -5.22 20.26 8.83
CA VAL A 609 -5.18 21.07 10.06
C VAL A 609 -5.36 20.17 11.26
N SER A 610 -4.62 20.42 12.32
CA SER A 610 -4.76 19.75 13.61
C SER A 610 -4.89 20.76 14.75
N GLY A 611 -5.56 20.36 15.81
CA GLY A 611 -5.65 21.09 17.07
C GLY A 611 -5.28 20.20 18.24
N ASP A 612 -4.52 20.75 19.19
CA ASP A 612 -3.91 19.98 20.28
C ASP A 612 -4.41 20.39 21.68
N GLU A 613 -3.86 19.69 22.69
CA GLU A 613 -4.15 19.88 24.11
C GLU A 613 -3.56 21.20 24.67
N ASP A 614 -2.53 21.75 24.03
CA ASP A 614 -1.89 23.03 24.45
C ASP A 614 -2.54 24.27 23.78
N GLY A 615 -3.68 24.12 23.10
CA GLY A 615 -4.42 25.22 22.47
C GLY A 615 -3.84 25.68 21.14
N ALA A 616 -2.90 24.93 20.56
CA ALA A 616 -2.29 25.25 19.30
C ALA A 616 -3.01 24.56 18.12
N LEU A 617 -3.10 25.28 16.99
CA LEU A 617 -3.47 24.73 15.70
C LEU A 617 -2.24 24.71 14.79
N GLN A 618 -2.06 23.66 14.00
CA GLN A 618 -0.99 23.55 13.02
C GLN A 618 -1.51 23.11 11.66
N LEU A 619 -1.00 23.73 10.61
CA LEU A 619 -1.20 23.28 9.23
C LEU A 619 -0.04 22.39 8.78
N TRP A 620 -0.38 21.37 7.99
CA TRP A 620 0.57 20.37 7.48
C TRP A 620 0.40 20.17 5.99
N SER A 621 1.51 19.87 5.31
CA SER A 621 1.51 19.28 3.97
C SER A 621 1.13 17.78 4.03
N LEU A 622 0.88 17.17 2.89
CA LEU A 622 0.64 15.71 2.81
C LEU A 622 1.92 14.87 3.03
N ASP A 623 3.07 15.51 2.97
CA ASP A 623 4.37 14.87 3.24
C ASP A 623 4.75 14.96 4.74
N GLY A 624 3.90 15.63 5.54
CA GLY A 624 4.07 15.78 6.99
C GLY A 624 4.84 17.02 7.42
N ASP A 625 5.20 17.89 6.49
CA ASP A 625 5.89 19.13 6.82
C ASP A 625 4.93 20.17 7.39
N PRO A 626 5.27 20.88 8.48
CA PRO A 626 4.46 21.98 9.00
C PRO A 626 4.44 23.16 8.03
N ILE A 627 3.27 23.72 7.81
CA ILE A 627 3.07 24.90 6.95
C ILE A 627 2.91 26.12 7.87
N GLY A 628 3.95 26.91 8.00
CA GLY A 628 3.98 28.08 8.88
C GLY A 628 4.11 27.74 10.38
N PRO A 629 4.16 28.73 11.25
CA PRO A 629 4.21 28.51 12.69
C PRO A 629 2.83 28.05 13.23
N PRO A 630 2.81 27.37 14.42
CA PRO A 630 1.54 27.04 15.08
C PRO A 630 0.73 28.31 15.41
N PHE A 631 -0.60 28.22 15.22
CA PHE A 631 -1.52 29.27 15.60
C PHE A 631 -1.83 29.14 17.10
N GLN A 632 -1.51 30.14 17.90
CA GLN A 632 -1.82 30.14 19.32
C GLN A 632 -3.18 30.88 19.52
N GLY A 633 -4.20 30.16 19.95
CA GLY A 633 -5.53 30.77 19.91
C GLY A 633 -6.47 30.49 21.05
N HIS A 634 -6.44 29.31 21.61
CA HIS A 634 -7.29 28.97 22.74
C HIS A 634 -6.46 28.97 24.04
N ALA A 635 -6.64 29.99 24.85
CA ALA A 635 -6.02 30.13 26.18
C ALA A 635 -7.13 30.17 27.22
N GLY A 636 -7.32 29.07 27.97
CA GLY A 636 -8.33 28.97 29.03
C GLY A 636 -7.74 29.24 30.43
N VAL A 637 -8.60 29.38 31.41
CA VAL A 637 -8.18 29.59 32.81
C VAL A 637 -7.68 28.31 33.45
N LEU A 638 -8.00 27.12 32.90
CA LEU A 638 -7.66 25.81 33.45
C LEU A 638 -7.13 24.81 32.41
N LEU A 639 -7.49 24.92 31.13
CA LEU A 639 -7.07 24.04 30.04
C LEU A 639 -7.10 24.82 28.72
N ASP A 640 -6.12 24.63 27.86
CA ASP A 640 -5.96 25.37 26.61
C ASP A 640 -6.41 24.52 25.37
N VAL A 641 -7.14 23.44 25.54
CA VAL A 641 -7.43 22.39 24.53
C VAL A 641 -8.22 22.93 23.35
N VAL A 642 -7.79 22.60 22.14
CA VAL A 642 -8.58 22.71 20.89
C VAL A 642 -9.31 21.39 20.64
N TYR A 643 -10.61 21.33 20.94
CA TYR A 643 -11.39 20.11 20.78
C TYR A 643 -11.81 19.81 19.35
N SER A 644 -12.00 20.83 18.51
CA SER A 644 -12.50 20.65 17.14
C SER A 644 -11.96 21.69 16.19
N VAL A 645 -11.58 21.23 14.99
CA VAL A 645 -11.17 22.10 13.88
C VAL A 645 -11.87 21.67 12.58
N ALA A 646 -12.21 22.65 11.72
CA ALA A 646 -12.74 22.37 10.40
C ALA A 646 -12.31 23.44 9.39
N PHE A 647 -12.10 23.03 8.12
CA PHE A 647 -11.91 23.96 7.01
C PHE A 647 -13.26 24.49 6.51
N SER A 648 -13.26 25.74 6.04
CA SER A 648 -14.36 26.26 5.22
C SER A 648 -14.44 25.48 3.89
N PRO A 649 -15.62 25.36 3.26
CA PRO A 649 -15.78 24.65 1.98
C PRO A 649 -14.94 25.22 0.84
N ASP A 650 -14.58 26.51 0.87
CA ASP A 650 -13.67 27.16 -0.08
C ASP A 650 -12.18 26.90 0.25
N GLY A 651 -11.90 26.28 1.39
CA GLY A 651 -10.55 25.95 1.87
C GLY A 651 -9.69 27.16 2.25
N GLN A 652 -10.29 28.35 2.42
CA GLN A 652 -9.55 29.59 2.71
C GLN A 652 -9.54 29.98 4.19
N ARG A 653 -10.38 29.35 5.00
CA ARG A 653 -10.52 29.64 6.43
C ARG A 653 -10.58 28.37 7.24
N ILE A 654 -10.22 28.47 8.51
CA ILE A 654 -10.33 27.41 9.50
C ILE A 654 -11.22 27.93 10.63
N VAL A 655 -12.09 27.09 11.18
CA VAL A 655 -12.82 27.30 12.41
C VAL A 655 -12.30 26.39 13.49
N SER A 656 -12.21 26.90 14.72
CA SER A 656 -11.82 26.08 15.89
C SER A 656 -12.78 26.33 17.06
N GLY A 657 -12.99 25.31 17.88
CA GLY A 657 -13.70 25.36 19.14
C GLY A 657 -12.82 24.78 20.25
N GLY A 658 -12.76 25.42 21.38
CA GLY A 658 -11.85 25.08 22.48
C GLY A 658 -12.46 25.02 23.88
N ALA A 659 -11.62 24.66 24.83
CA ALA A 659 -11.95 24.55 26.25
C ALA A 659 -12.38 25.89 26.90
N ASP A 660 -11.95 27.02 26.31
CA ASP A 660 -12.33 28.36 26.71
C ASP A 660 -13.79 28.76 26.40
N GLY A 661 -14.55 27.85 25.75
CA GLY A 661 -15.95 28.10 25.42
C GLY A 661 -16.15 29.02 24.20
N VAL A 662 -15.13 29.22 23.39
CA VAL A 662 -15.13 30.19 22.31
C VAL A 662 -14.94 29.51 20.95
N VAL A 663 -15.64 29.99 19.93
CA VAL A 663 -15.39 29.62 18.52
C VAL A 663 -14.54 30.71 17.87
N ARG A 664 -13.50 30.32 17.14
CA ARG A 664 -12.60 31.26 16.44
C ARG A 664 -12.47 30.95 14.97
N LEU A 665 -12.30 32.01 14.18
CA LEU A 665 -11.98 31.91 12.75
C LEU A 665 -10.53 32.31 12.50
N TRP A 666 -9.90 31.58 11.56
CA TRP A 666 -8.51 31.78 11.18
C TRP A 666 -8.37 31.84 9.67
N SER A 667 -7.46 32.68 9.19
CA SER A 667 -6.90 32.59 7.85
C SER A 667 -5.83 31.50 7.79
N LEU A 668 -5.42 31.12 6.57
CA LEU A 668 -4.41 30.03 6.38
C LEU A 668 -2.99 30.44 6.84
N ASP A 669 -2.73 31.71 7.07
CA ASP A 669 -1.48 32.21 7.64
C ASP A 669 -1.48 32.24 9.19
N GLY A 670 -2.58 31.80 9.82
CA GLY A 670 -2.74 31.76 11.26
C GLY A 670 -3.27 33.07 11.88
N SER A 671 -3.58 34.06 11.07
CA SER A 671 -4.19 35.30 11.57
C SER A 671 -5.66 35.10 11.95
N PRO A 672 -6.14 35.61 13.11
CA PRO A 672 -7.53 35.51 13.48
C PRO A 672 -8.40 36.42 12.58
N ILE A 673 -9.56 35.90 12.17
CA ILE A 673 -10.54 36.61 11.35
C ILE A 673 -11.68 37.11 12.26
N GLY A 674 -11.72 38.40 12.56
CA GLY A 674 -12.72 38.98 13.42
C GLY A 674 -12.56 38.67 14.91
N PRO A 675 -13.53 39.13 15.74
CA PRO A 675 -13.51 38.81 17.18
C PRO A 675 -13.94 37.34 17.42
N PRO A 676 -13.48 36.72 18.52
CA PRO A 676 -13.95 35.39 18.92
C PRO A 676 -15.47 35.36 19.15
N PHE A 677 -16.16 34.29 18.71
CA PHE A 677 -17.61 34.13 18.87
C PHE A 677 -17.93 33.70 20.29
N GLN A 678 -18.59 34.58 21.03
CA GLN A 678 -18.92 34.35 22.44
C GLN A 678 -20.39 33.97 22.59
N GLY A 679 -20.67 32.96 23.41
CA GLY A 679 -22.05 32.55 23.68
C GLY A 679 -22.16 31.22 24.41
N HIS A 680 -21.23 30.28 24.21
CA HIS A 680 -21.16 29.08 25.07
C HIS A 680 -20.68 29.46 26.48
N THR A 681 -21.28 28.85 27.48
CA THR A 681 -20.91 29.05 28.90
C THR A 681 -19.91 28.03 29.41
N ALA A 682 -19.57 27.05 28.58
CA ALA A 682 -18.60 25.98 28.84
C ALA A 682 -17.90 25.59 27.54
N ALA A 683 -16.96 24.64 27.57
CA ALA A 683 -16.15 24.20 26.47
C ALA A 683 -16.97 23.91 25.19
N VAL A 684 -16.43 24.29 24.04
CA VAL A 684 -16.96 23.95 22.70
C VAL A 684 -16.31 22.68 22.22
N TYR A 685 -17.06 21.58 22.18
CA TYR A 685 -16.53 20.27 21.80
C TYR A 685 -16.49 20.00 20.29
N SER A 686 -17.39 20.66 19.53
CA SER A 686 -17.48 20.39 18.09
C SER A 686 -17.91 21.64 17.32
N VAL A 687 -17.28 21.85 16.17
CA VAL A 687 -17.62 22.90 15.21
C VAL A 687 -17.68 22.34 13.78
N ALA A 688 -18.61 22.86 12.96
CA ALA A 688 -18.69 22.50 11.53
C ALA A 688 -19.18 23.69 10.72
N TYR A 689 -18.68 23.80 9.46
CA TYR A 689 -19.22 24.74 8.48
C TYR A 689 -20.46 24.16 7.79
N SER A 690 -21.40 25.07 7.43
CA SER A 690 -22.43 24.73 6.45
C SER A 690 -21.81 24.51 5.07
N PRO A 691 -22.41 23.65 4.21
CA PRO A 691 -21.86 23.34 2.87
C PRO A 691 -21.72 24.56 1.96
N ASP A 692 -22.55 25.58 2.16
CA ASP A 692 -22.48 26.87 1.45
C ASP A 692 -21.37 27.81 2.01
N GLY A 693 -20.72 27.43 3.11
CA GLY A 693 -19.69 28.20 3.78
C GLY A 693 -20.15 29.49 4.45
N GLN A 694 -21.48 29.72 4.60
CA GLN A 694 -22.00 30.95 5.13
C GLN A 694 -22.32 30.92 6.62
N ARG A 695 -22.37 29.73 7.21
CA ARG A 695 -22.72 29.50 8.61
C ARG A 695 -21.78 28.50 9.27
N ILE A 696 -21.72 28.59 10.60
CA ILE A 696 -20.99 27.64 11.44
C ILE A 696 -21.97 27.14 12.49
N VAL A 697 -21.92 25.83 12.79
CA VAL A 697 -22.61 25.25 13.92
C VAL A 697 -21.59 24.87 14.99
N SER A 698 -21.92 25.04 16.25
CA SER A 698 -21.13 24.61 17.40
C SER A 698 -21.98 23.87 18.42
N GLY A 699 -21.39 22.86 19.04
CA GLY A 699 -21.97 22.11 20.17
C GLY A 699 -21.01 22.14 21.35
N GLY A 700 -21.54 22.32 22.56
CA GLY A 700 -20.68 22.51 23.73
C GLY A 700 -21.12 21.72 24.98
N ALA A 701 -20.27 21.77 26.01
CA ALA A 701 -20.51 21.20 27.33
C ALA A 701 -21.71 21.82 28.07
N ASP A 702 -22.13 23.02 27.65
CA ASP A 702 -23.34 23.69 28.17
C ASP A 702 -24.65 23.07 27.65
N GLY A 703 -24.59 21.99 26.86
CA GLY A 703 -25.75 21.35 26.26
C GLY A 703 -26.43 22.15 25.17
N ALA A 704 -25.82 23.24 24.70
CA ALA A 704 -26.36 24.09 23.66
C ALA A 704 -25.73 23.79 22.29
N LEU A 705 -26.58 23.76 21.27
CA LEU A 705 -26.18 23.88 19.89
C LEU A 705 -26.41 25.28 19.41
N ARG A 706 -25.43 25.94 18.83
CA ARG A 706 -25.51 27.32 18.35
C ARG A 706 -25.18 27.42 16.88
N LEU A 707 -25.91 28.25 16.18
CA LEU A 707 -25.70 28.58 14.79
C LEU A 707 -25.17 30.03 14.67
N TRP A 708 -24.09 30.20 13.91
CA TRP A 708 -23.38 31.48 13.78
C TRP A 708 -23.29 31.90 12.32
N ALA A 709 -23.37 33.20 12.08
CA ALA A 709 -22.91 33.82 10.85
C ALA A 709 -21.38 34.02 10.91
N LEU A 710 -20.75 34.29 9.77
CA LEU A 710 -19.29 34.43 9.69
C LEU A 710 -18.73 35.68 10.42
N ASP A 711 -19.58 36.65 10.73
CA ASP A 711 -19.21 37.82 11.53
C ASP A 711 -19.25 37.56 13.04
N GLY A 712 -19.58 36.33 13.45
CA GLY A 712 -19.72 35.94 14.85
C GLY A 712 -21.08 36.22 15.47
N SER A 713 -22.04 36.77 14.73
CA SER A 713 -23.40 36.95 15.22
C SER A 713 -24.15 35.63 15.31
N SER A 714 -24.94 35.44 16.39
CA SER A 714 -25.80 34.26 16.54
C SER A 714 -26.96 34.30 15.55
N VAL A 715 -27.16 33.22 14.83
CA VAL A 715 -28.31 33.02 13.93
C VAL A 715 -29.42 32.34 14.71
N GLY A 716 -30.27 33.10 15.36
CA GLY A 716 -31.36 32.63 16.21
C GLY A 716 -30.94 32.28 17.64
N PRO A 717 -31.90 31.82 18.47
CA PRO A 717 -31.60 31.36 19.83
C PRO A 717 -30.81 30.01 19.81
N PRO A 718 -30.11 29.68 20.91
CA PRO A 718 -29.50 28.35 21.04
C PRO A 718 -30.55 27.25 20.93
N PHE A 719 -30.21 26.15 20.23
CA PHE A 719 -31.05 24.98 20.19
C PHE A 719 -30.76 24.19 21.48
N GLN A 720 -31.76 23.99 22.30
CA GLN A 720 -31.67 23.32 23.59
C GLN A 720 -32.71 22.20 23.64
N ASP A 721 -32.28 20.99 23.99
CA ASP A 721 -33.17 19.85 24.22
C ASP A 721 -32.80 19.10 25.46
N ASP A 722 -31.96 19.38 26.26
CA ASP A 722 -31.63 18.85 27.58
C ASP A 722 -30.33 19.48 28.14
N THR A 723 -30.04 19.18 29.36
CA THR A 723 -28.83 19.66 30.08
C THR A 723 -27.58 18.85 29.72
N ALA A 724 -27.68 17.87 28.81
CA ALA A 724 -26.58 16.96 28.46
C ALA A 724 -25.63 17.61 27.43
N ALA A 725 -24.32 17.52 27.68
CA ALA A 725 -23.27 18.01 26.81
C ALA A 725 -23.41 17.48 25.38
N ILE A 726 -23.19 18.35 24.38
CA ILE A 726 -23.18 18.00 22.96
C ILE A 726 -21.72 17.80 22.55
N HIS A 727 -21.34 16.55 22.24
CA HIS A 727 -19.97 16.20 21.90
C HIS A 727 -19.63 16.37 20.42
N SER A 728 -20.63 16.23 19.53
CA SER A 728 -20.40 16.29 18.10
C SER A 728 -21.57 16.89 17.35
N VAL A 729 -21.28 17.71 16.33
CA VAL A 729 -22.27 18.29 15.43
C VAL A 729 -21.79 18.20 13.98
N ALA A 730 -22.72 18.00 13.05
CA ALA A 730 -22.42 18.04 11.61
C ALA A 730 -23.61 18.60 10.82
N PHE A 731 -23.32 19.31 9.71
CA PHE A 731 -24.33 19.66 8.72
C PHE A 731 -24.58 18.49 7.75
N SER A 732 -25.80 18.33 7.30
CA SER A 732 -26.08 17.49 6.13
C SER A 732 -25.44 18.10 4.88
N PRO A 733 -24.96 17.27 3.91
CA PRO A 733 -24.35 17.75 2.68
C PRO A 733 -25.24 18.66 1.82
N ASP A 734 -26.58 18.55 1.94
CA ASP A 734 -27.55 19.44 1.30
C ASP A 734 -27.77 20.76 2.08
N GLY A 735 -27.15 20.91 3.25
CA GLY A 735 -27.22 22.07 4.11
C GLY A 735 -28.57 22.31 4.75
N GLN A 736 -29.52 21.37 4.73
CA GLN A 736 -30.87 21.53 5.23
C GLN A 736 -31.04 21.09 6.69
N HIS A 737 -30.13 20.23 7.19
CA HIS A 737 -30.24 19.60 8.48
C HIS A 737 -28.93 19.70 9.27
N ILE A 738 -29.05 19.59 10.59
CA ILE A 738 -27.90 19.42 11.50
C ILE A 738 -28.13 18.14 12.31
N VAL A 739 -27.10 17.36 12.54
CA VAL A 739 -27.10 16.22 13.46
C VAL A 739 -26.23 16.53 14.66
N SER A 740 -26.66 16.10 15.84
CA SER A 740 -25.89 16.20 17.07
C SER A 740 -25.84 14.85 17.80
N GLY A 741 -24.71 14.57 18.44
CA GLY A 741 -24.51 13.47 19.38
C GLY A 741 -24.24 14.02 20.78
N SER A 742 -24.92 13.48 21.78
CA SER A 742 -24.87 14.01 23.15
C SER A 742 -24.50 12.95 24.20
N GLU A 743 -24.11 13.41 25.38
CA GLU A 743 -23.71 12.58 26.52
C GLU A 743 -24.84 11.68 27.02
N ASP A 744 -26.13 12.00 26.73
CA ASP A 744 -27.28 11.17 27.07
C ASP A 744 -27.46 9.91 26.19
N GLY A 745 -26.51 9.65 25.27
CA GLY A 745 -26.53 8.52 24.35
C GLY A 745 -27.48 8.68 23.16
N ALA A 746 -28.06 9.85 22.96
CA ALA A 746 -28.96 10.11 21.83
C ALA A 746 -28.28 10.83 20.67
N VAL A 747 -28.66 10.46 19.45
CA VAL A 747 -28.41 11.23 18.23
C VAL A 747 -29.69 12.01 17.90
N ARG A 748 -29.56 13.29 17.61
CA ARG A 748 -30.71 14.17 17.30
C ARG A 748 -30.54 14.85 15.94
N LEU A 749 -31.64 14.93 15.20
CA LEU A 749 -31.70 15.61 13.92
C LEU A 749 -32.48 16.93 14.07
N TRP A 750 -31.91 18.01 13.55
CA TRP A 750 -32.43 19.38 13.69
C TRP A 750 -32.66 20.05 12.34
N GLY A 751 -33.69 20.82 12.23
CA GLY A 751 -33.84 21.83 11.16
C GLY A 751 -33.05 23.10 11.48
N LEU A 752 -32.74 23.87 10.45
CA LEU A 752 -31.99 25.14 10.62
C LEU A 752 -32.71 26.22 11.48
N ASN A 753 -33.98 26.00 11.73
CA ASN A 753 -34.79 26.85 12.63
C ASN A 753 -34.72 26.39 14.11
N GLY A 754 -33.91 25.37 14.41
CA GLY A 754 -33.79 24.80 15.76
C GLY A 754 -34.87 23.80 16.15
N SER A 755 -35.78 23.43 15.22
CA SER A 755 -36.81 22.43 15.50
C SER A 755 -36.23 21.01 15.37
N HIS A 756 -36.66 20.11 16.26
CA HIS A 756 -36.39 18.68 16.11
C HIS A 756 -37.05 18.09 14.87
N ILE A 757 -36.36 17.22 14.19
CA ILE A 757 -36.89 16.40 13.11
C ILE A 757 -36.98 14.94 13.60
N GLY A 758 -38.18 14.50 13.90
CA GLY A 758 -38.43 13.18 14.48
C GLY A 758 -38.09 13.09 15.98
N SER A 759 -38.10 11.87 16.50
CA SER A 759 -37.71 11.59 17.90
C SER A 759 -36.18 11.38 17.97
N PRO A 760 -35.54 11.62 19.13
CA PRO A 760 -34.14 11.31 19.32
C PRO A 760 -33.84 9.83 19.01
N PHE A 761 -32.77 9.55 18.24
CA PHE A 761 -32.36 8.19 17.91
C PHE A 761 -31.69 7.56 19.13
N ARG A 762 -32.33 6.57 19.70
CA ARG A 762 -31.84 5.88 20.90
C ARG A 762 -31.34 4.49 20.57
N GLY A 763 -30.18 4.13 21.12
CA GLY A 763 -29.57 2.82 20.88
C GLY A 763 -28.19 2.71 21.50
N HIS A 764 -27.39 3.81 21.57
CA HIS A 764 -26.16 3.80 22.36
C HIS A 764 -26.48 3.67 23.85
N GLU A 765 -25.72 2.84 24.55
CA GLU A 765 -25.87 2.60 26.00
C GLU A 765 -25.09 3.62 26.84
N ALA A 766 -24.28 4.45 26.18
CA ALA A 766 -23.50 5.54 26.78
C ALA A 766 -23.42 6.73 25.83
N GLY A 767 -22.76 7.82 26.23
CA GLY A 767 -22.66 9.05 25.47
C GLY A 767 -22.18 8.86 24.02
N VAL A 768 -22.74 9.62 23.09
CA VAL A 768 -22.34 9.65 21.69
C VAL A 768 -21.23 10.67 21.53
N SER A 769 -20.03 10.21 21.17
CA SER A 769 -18.83 11.04 21.05
C SER A 769 -18.74 11.74 19.68
N SER A 770 -19.21 11.08 18.61
CA SER A 770 -19.06 11.58 17.24
C SER A 770 -20.23 11.19 16.36
N VAL A 771 -20.64 12.10 15.46
CA VAL A 771 -21.67 11.88 14.45
C VAL A 771 -21.24 12.44 13.09
N ALA A 772 -21.65 11.78 11.99
CA ALA A 772 -21.43 12.29 10.64
C ALA A 772 -22.58 11.88 9.71
N PHE A 773 -22.85 12.72 8.69
CA PHE A 773 -23.75 12.37 7.58
C PHE A 773 -23.00 11.61 6.49
N SER A 774 -23.72 10.70 5.82
CA SER A 774 -23.23 10.16 4.55
C SER A 774 -23.20 11.26 3.46
N PRO A 775 -22.30 11.16 2.45
CA PRO A 775 -22.13 12.18 1.42
C PRO A 775 -23.43 12.50 0.63
N TYR A 776 -24.38 11.59 0.63
CA TYR A 776 -25.65 11.73 -0.09
C TYR A 776 -26.83 12.11 0.82
N SER A 777 -26.59 12.58 2.06
CA SER A 777 -27.60 12.96 3.05
C SER A 777 -28.66 11.87 3.32
N LYS A 778 -28.33 10.59 3.21
CA LYS A 778 -29.29 9.47 3.38
C LYS A 778 -29.13 8.70 4.68
N LEU A 779 -27.93 8.72 5.23
CA LEU A 779 -27.57 7.95 6.41
C LEU A 779 -26.79 8.83 7.39
N ILE A 780 -26.85 8.46 8.65
CA ILE A 780 -26.05 9.06 9.72
C ILE A 780 -25.26 7.92 10.40
N VAL A 781 -23.97 8.17 10.68
CA VAL A 781 -23.15 7.27 11.50
C VAL A 781 -22.88 7.94 12.84
N SER A 782 -22.86 7.14 13.91
CA SER A 782 -22.48 7.59 15.25
C SER A 782 -21.48 6.64 15.91
N GLY A 783 -20.55 7.20 16.67
CA GLY A 783 -19.63 6.48 17.54
C GLY A 783 -19.88 6.83 18.99
N GLY A 784 -19.89 5.84 19.88
CA GLY A 784 -20.26 6.02 21.27
C GLY A 784 -19.23 5.53 22.28
N LYS A 785 -19.36 6.04 23.51
CA LYS A 785 -18.60 5.58 24.68
C LYS A 785 -18.94 4.14 25.06
N ASP A 786 -20.02 3.56 24.52
CA ASP A 786 -20.37 2.15 24.59
C ASP A 786 -19.50 1.24 23.70
N ARG A 787 -18.46 1.80 23.07
CA ARG A 787 -17.50 1.10 22.19
C ARG A 787 -18.09 0.61 20.87
N THR A 788 -19.27 1.10 20.48
CA THR A 788 -19.96 0.72 19.25
C THR A 788 -19.98 1.85 18.24
N VAL A 789 -20.01 1.49 16.96
CA VAL A 789 -20.40 2.37 15.86
C VAL A 789 -21.78 1.94 15.40
N ARG A 790 -22.66 2.91 15.10
CA ARG A 790 -24.05 2.66 14.67
C ARG A 790 -24.38 3.44 13.41
N LEU A 791 -25.20 2.81 12.57
CA LEU A 791 -25.69 3.40 11.34
C LEU A 791 -27.21 3.62 11.42
N TRP A 792 -27.68 4.79 10.98
CA TRP A 792 -29.07 5.22 11.11
C TRP A 792 -29.63 5.72 9.79
N GLY A 793 -30.91 5.46 9.52
CA GLY A 793 -31.68 6.22 8.55
C GLY A 793 -32.03 7.61 9.07
N LEU A 794 -32.43 8.52 8.18
CA LEU A 794 -32.87 9.87 8.60
C LEU A 794 -34.14 9.86 9.45
N ASP A 795 -34.90 8.79 9.42
CA ASP A 795 -36.09 8.58 10.25
C ASP A 795 -35.74 8.05 11.67
N GLY A 796 -34.46 7.89 11.95
CA GLY A 796 -33.95 7.36 13.22
C GLY A 796 -33.98 5.84 13.31
N SER A 797 -34.32 5.12 12.24
CA SER A 797 -34.27 3.67 12.21
C SER A 797 -32.83 3.16 12.18
N PRO A 798 -32.45 2.15 13.02
CA PRO A 798 -31.14 1.56 12.95
C PRO A 798 -31.00 0.73 11.68
N MET A 799 -29.90 0.94 10.95
CA MET A 799 -29.57 0.25 9.69
C MET A 799 -28.69 -1.00 9.95
N GLY A 800 -29.19 -1.92 10.78
CA GLY A 800 -28.48 -3.13 11.17
C GLY A 800 -28.07 -3.16 12.64
N PRO A 801 -27.31 -4.20 13.05
CA PRO A 801 -26.78 -4.30 14.41
C PRO A 801 -25.65 -3.30 14.64
N PRO A 802 -25.31 -2.96 15.91
CA PRO A 802 -24.14 -2.15 16.24
C PRO A 802 -22.87 -2.81 15.72
N PHE A 803 -21.96 -2.03 15.10
CA PHE A 803 -20.65 -2.52 14.69
C PHE A 803 -19.79 -2.72 15.94
N GLN A 804 -19.33 -3.93 16.14
CA GLN A 804 -18.53 -4.33 17.29
C GLN A 804 -17.09 -4.64 16.89
N GLY A 805 -16.14 -4.29 17.77
CA GLY A 805 -14.72 -4.56 17.52
C GLY A 805 -13.78 -3.67 18.31
N HIS A 806 -14.16 -2.42 18.61
CA HIS A 806 -13.40 -1.58 19.50
C HIS A 806 -13.50 -2.07 20.95
N SER A 807 -12.38 -2.05 21.67
CA SER A 807 -12.32 -2.37 23.11
C SER A 807 -12.37 -1.13 24.01
N GLY A 808 -12.15 0.07 23.45
CA GLY A 808 -12.26 1.38 24.10
C GLY A 808 -13.38 2.24 23.51
N HIS A 809 -13.60 3.43 24.06
CA HIS A 809 -14.58 4.39 23.56
C HIS A 809 -14.28 4.76 22.10
N VAL A 810 -15.31 4.86 21.27
CA VAL A 810 -15.20 5.36 19.90
C VAL A 810 -15.22 6.88 19.94
N ASN A 811 -14.11 7.53 19.62
CA ASN A 811 -13.94 8.97 19.77
C ASN A 811 -14.39 9.75 18.52
N SER A 812 -14.14 9.21 17.33
CA SER A 812 -14.48 9.87 16.06
C SER A 812 -14.94 8.89 15.00
N VAL A 813 -15.88 9.30 14.17
CA VAL A 813 -16.37 8.53 13.00
C VAL A 813 -16.51 9.43 11.78
N ALA A 814 -16.25 8.88 10.59
CA ALA A 814 -16.46 9.58 9.32
C ALA A 814 -16.84 8.60 8.19
N PHE A 815 -17.65 9.06 7.24
CA PHE A 815 -17.87 8.36 5.99
C PHE A 815 -16.75 8.62 4.99
N SER A 816 -16.46 7.63 4.16
CA SER A 816 -15.67 7.84 2.94
C SER A 816 -16.45 8.74 1.96
N PRO A 817 -15.78 9.52 1.09
CA PRO A 817 -16.44 10.42 0.15
C PRO A 817 -17.36 9.71 -0.86
N ASP A 818 -17.11 8.44 -1.16
CA ASP A 818 -17.97 7.56 -1.97
C ASP A 818 -19.19 7.03 -1.20
N GLY A 819 -19.23 7.26 0.12
CA GLY A 819 -20.30 6.80 1.01
C GLY A 819 -20.38 5.28 1.20
N GLN A 820 -19.36 4.51 0.80
CA GLN A 820 -19.37 3.05 0.86
C GLN A 820 -18.68 2.48 2.09
N ARG A 821 -17.88 3.29 2.79
CA ARG A 821 -17.10 2.87 3.95
C ARG A 821 -17.23 3.87 5.09
N ILE A 822 -16.98 3.38 6.29
CA ILE A 822 -16.94 4.19 7.51
C ILE A 822 -15.57 3.97 8.16
N VAL A 823 -14.97 5.03 8.68
CA VAL A 823 -13.78 4.95 9.52
C VAL A 823 -14.14 5.36 10.94
N SER A 824 -13.53 4.70 11.92
CA SER A 824 -13.67 5.06 13.34
C SER A 824 -12.31 5.05 14.05
N SER A 825 -12.17 5.92 15.03
CA SER A 825 -11.02 5.96 15.95
C SER A 825 -11.47 5.73 17.38
N SER A 826 -10.60 5.16 18.22
CA SER A 826 -10.94 4.77 19.58
C SER A 826 -9.81 5.00 20.59
N GLU A 827 -10.20 5.06 21.86
CA GLU A 827 -9.29 5.02 23.01
C GLU A 827 -8.46 3.73 23.08
N ASP A 828 -8.89 2.65 22.39
CA ASP A 828 -8.13 1.39 22.31
C ASP A 828 -6.85 1.50 21.45
N GLY A 829 -6.54 2.70 20.97
CA GLY A 829 -5.36 2.96 20.12
C GLY A 829 -5.52 2.49 18.68
N THR A 830 -6.74 2.16 18.24
CA THR A 830 -6.96 1.68 16.88
C THR A 830 -7.82 2.63 16.03
N VAL A 831 -7.52 2.61 14.72
CA VAL A 831 -8.41 3.12 13.68
C VAL A 831 -8.95 1.92 12.90
N ARG A 832 -10.26 1.86 12.70
CA ARG A 832 -10.93 0.75 11.99
C ARG A 832 -11.70 1.25 10.79
N LEU A 833 -11.68 0.42 9.74
CA LEU A 833 -12.52 0.59 8.56
C LEU A 833 -13.68 -0.41 8.61
N TRP A 834 -14.87 0.04 8.18
CA TRP A 834 -16.09 -0.75 8.19
C TRP A 834 -16.81 -0.66 6.85
N SER A 835 -17.42 -1.76 6.45
CA SER A 835 -18.46 -1.76 5.41
C SER A 835 -19.76 -1.17 5.96
N LEU A 836 -20.72 -0.82 5.10
CA LEU A 836 -22.04 -0.33 5.55
C LEU A 836 -22.89 -1.38 6.24
N VAL A 837 -22.53 -2.65 6.16
CA VAL A 837 -23.21 -3.73 6.88
C VAL A 837 -22.58 -4.04 8.25
N GLY A 838 -21.47 -3.36 8.58
CA GLY A 838 -20.79 -3.46 9.87
C GLY A 838 -19.63 -4.44 9.91
N ASP A 839 -19.23 -5.01 8.77
CA ASP A 839 -18.04 -5.86 8.70
C ASP A 839 -16.76 -5.01 8.76
N SER A 840 -15.77 -5.47 9.54
CA SER A 840 -14.45 -4.84 9.57
C SER A 840 -13.72 -5.09 8.26
N ILE A 841 -13.21 -4.01 7.65
CA ILE A 841 -12.36 -4.07 6.45
C ILE A 841 -10.90 -4.12 6.89
N GLY A 842 -10.29 -5.30 6.83
CA GLY A 842 -8.93 -5.54 7.26
C GLY A 842 -8.75 -5.60 8.78
N GLN A 843 -7.48 -5.69 9.19
CA GLN A 843 -7.12 -5.56 10.59
C GLN A 843 -7.14 -4.08 11.00
N PRO A 844 -7.39 -3.79 12.30
CA PRO A 844 -7.31 -2.41 12.78
C PRO A 844 -5.94 -1.80 12.49
N PHE A 845 -5.91 -0.56 12.02
CA PHE A 845 -4.68 0.22 12.02
C PHE A 845 -4.31 0.54 13.48
N GLN A 846 -3.12 0.16 13.90
CA GLN A 846 -2.67 0.35 15.27
C GLN A 846 -1.85 1.63 15.41
N ASP A 847 -2.27 2.50 16.31
CA ASP A 847 -1.47 3.56 16.83
C ASP A 847 -0.58 3.02 17.96
N ARG A 848 0.69 3.37 17.98
CA ARG A 848 1.68 2.70 18.84
C ARG A 848 1.59 3.10 20.32
N VAL A 849 1.03 4.27 20.64
CA VAL A 849 1.03 4.82 22.00
C VAL A 849 -0.26 5.58 22.31
N GLY A 850 -1.20 4.92 22.96
CA GLY A 850 -2.39 5.57 23.52
C GLY A 850 -3.60 5.66 22.58
N GLY A 851 -4.62 6.39 23.00
CA GLY A 851 -5.89 6.53 22.30
C GLY A 851 -5.80 7.41 21.05
N VAL A 852 -6.60 7.10 20.04
CA VAL A 852 -6.78 7.91 18.82
C VAL A 852 -8.04 8.76 19.00
N TYR A 853 -7.90 10.08 18.99
CA TYR A 853 -8.98 11.01 19.32
C TYR A 853 -9.79 11.46 18.11
N SER A 854 -9.17 11.60 16.94
CA SER A 854 -9.84 12.11 15.75
C SER A 854 -9.41 11.37 14.49
N VAL A 855 -10.33 11.24 13.54
CA VAL A 855 -10.07 10.62 12.24
C VAL A 855 -10.88 11.31 11.14
N ALA A 856 -10.30 11.47 9.95
CA ALA A 856 -10.97 12.01 8.78
C ALA A 856 -10.47 11.36 7.48
N PHE A 857 -11.37 11.21 6.48
CA PHE A 857 -11.00 10.87 5.11
C PHE A 857 -10.53 12.09 4.33
N SER A 858 -9.57 11.90 3.45
CA SER A 858 -9.28 12.89 2.41
C SER A 858 -10.46 13.01 1.44
N PRO A 859 -10.67 14.18 0.79
CA PRO A 859 -11.81 14.40 -0.13
C PRO A 859 -11.85 13.44 -1.33
N ASP A 860 -10.69 12.92 -1.74
CA ASP A 860 -10.57 11.89 -2.80
C ASP A 860 -10.77 10.46 -2.29
N GLY A 861 -10.93 10.26 -0.98
CA GLY A 861 -11.08 8.95 -0.34
C GLY A 861 -9.82 8.06 -0.36
N GLN A 862 -8.69 8.60 -0.85
CA GLN A 862 -7.45 7.82 -0.98
C GLN A 862 -6.67 7.72 0.31
N ARG A 863 -6.88 8.65 1.25
CA ARG A 863 -6.14 8.75 2.50
C ARG A 863 -7.08 8.93 3.69
N ILE A 864 -6.59 8.54 4.85
CA ILE A 864 -7.20 8.79 6.15
C ILE A 864 -6.14 9.46 7.02
N VAL A 865 -6.49 10.52 7.73
CA VAL A 865 -5.64 11.12 8.74
C VAL A 865 -6.18 10.80 10.12
N SER A 866 -5.31 10.48 11.07
CA SER A 866 -5.65 10.34 12.49
C SER A 866 -4.75 11.19 13.37
N GLY A 867 -5.31 11.70 14.46
CA GLY A 867 -4.62 12.42 15.51
C GLY A 867 -4.75 11.67 16.84
N SER A 868 -3.64 11.53 17.57
CA SER A 868 -3.57 10.66 18.74
C SER A 868 -2.97 11.33 19.98
N ARG A 869 -3.08 10.63 21.10
CA ARG A 869 -2.62 11.07 22.42
C ARG A 869 -1.12 11.33 22.49
N ASP A 870 -0.33 10.66 21.65
CA ASP A 870 1.13 10.83 21.57
C ASP A 870 1.57 12.11 20.83
N GLY A 871 0.62 12.94 20.39
CA GLY A 871 0.89 14.17 19.63
C GLY A 871 1.19 13.91 18.14
N VAL A 872 1.20 12.67 17.68
CA VAL A 872 1.57 12.29 16.31
C VAL A 872 0.34 12.27 15.41
N LEU A 873 0.48 12.83 14.21
CA LEU A 873 -0.48 12.62 13.14
C LEU A 873 -0.02 11.45 12.27
N ARG A 874 -0.97 10.61 11.84
CA ARG A 874 -0.70 9.49 10.94
C ARG A 874 -1.59 9.55 9.73
N LEU A 875 -0.99 9.27 8.58
CA LEU A 875 -1.68 9.28 7.28
C LEU A 875 -1.75 7.85 6.72
N TRP A 876 -2.95 7.30 6.63
CA TRP A 876 -3.20 5.93 6.20
C TRP A 876 -3.72 5.89 4.77
N ARG A 877 -3.46 4.81 4.04
CA ARG A 877 -4.11 4.57 2.76
C ARG A 877 -5.57 4.14 3.00
N GLY A 878 -6.50 4.91 2.46
CA GLY A 878 -7.94 4.72 2.68
C GLY A 878 -8.67 3.96 1.56
N SER A 879 -8.01 3.62 0.43
CA SER A 879 -8.66 2.98 -0.71
C SER A 879 -7.99 1.67 -1.13
N TRP A 880 -8.76 0.78 -1.72
CA TRP A 880 -8.26 -0.50 -2.22
C TRP A 880 -7.28 -0.33 -3.39
N GLU A 881 -7.42 0.71 -4.22
CA GLU A 881 -6.46 1.04 -5.26
C GLU A 881 -5.11 1.42 -4.65
N GLY A 882 -5.12 2.20 -3.59
CA GLY A 882 -3.92 2.52 -2.82
C GLY A 882 -3.29 1.28 -2.21
N TRP A 883 -4.09 0.36 -1.66
CA TRP A 883 -3.60 -0.92 -1.10
C TRP A 883 -3.04 -1.82 -2.20
N LEU A 884 -3.72 -1.91 -3.35
CA LEU A 884 -3.21 -2.65 -4.52
C LEU A 884 -1.85 -2.09 -4.97
N GLN A 885 -1.72 -0.77 -5.03
CA GLN A 885 -0.46 -0.11 -5.37
C GLN A 885 0.68 -0.48 -4.41
N VAL A 886 0.41 -0.45 -3.11
CA VAL A 886 1.37 -0.84 -2.08
C VAL A 886 1.79 -2.31 -2.25
N GLY A 887 0.84 -3.23 -2.37
CA GLY A 887 1.10 -4.66 -2.54
C GLY A 887 1.91 -4.96 -3.79
N CYS A 888 1.53 -4.37 -4.93
CA CYS A 888 2.26 -4.52 -6.18
C CYS A 888 3.69 -3.98 -6.08
N ASN A 889 3.89 -2.80 -5.48
CA ASN A 889 5.22 -2.22 -5.31
C ASN A 889 6.06 -3.00 -4.29
N ARG A 890 5.45 -3.51 -3.22
CA ARG A 890 6.12 -4.35 -2.21
C ARG A 890 6.70 -5.62 -2.83
N LEU A 891 5.93 -6.29 -3.68
CA LEU A 891 6.34 -7.54 -4.33
C LEU A 891 6.97 -7.34 -5.72
N ARG A 892 7.29 -6.11 -6.14
CA ARG A 892 7.79 -5.82 -7.50
C ARG A 892 9.03 -6.62 -7.89
N HIS A 893 9.93 -6.85 -6.93
CA HIS A 893 11.17 -7.60 -7.12
C HIS A 893 11.09 -9.02 -6.55
N HIS A 894 9.96 -9.37 -5.92
CA HIS A 894 9.78 -10.67 -5.31
C HIS A 894 9.70 -11.80 -6.35
N PRO A 895 10.39 -12.93 -6.17
CA PRO A 895 10.40 -14.03 -7.13
C PRO A 895 9.01 -14.58 -7.44
N LEU A 896 8.09 -14.62 -6.48
CA LEU A 896 6.70 -15.06 -6.66
C LEU A 896 5.95 -14.28 -7.76
N LEU A 897 6.27 -12.99 -7.99
CA LEU A 897 5.67 -12.22 -9.08
C LEU A 897 6.59 -12.11 -10.30
N ARG A 898 7.92 -12.12 -10.11
CA ARG A 898 8.88 -11.92 -11.21
C ARG A 898 9.07 -13.19 -12.02
N GLN A 899 9.22 -14.33 -11.36
CA GLN A 899 9.50 -15.64 -11.97
C GLN A 899 8.86 -16.78 -11.14
N PRO A 900 7.52 -16.86 -11.08
CA PRO A 900 6.84 -17.82 -10.23
C PRO A 900 7.24 -19.29 -10.51
N GLU A 901 7.57 -19.59 -11.76
CA GLU A 901 7.95 -20.95 -12.21
C GLU A 901 9.26 -21.45 -11.58
N THR A 902 10.12 -20.55 -11.10
CA THR A 902 11.42 -20.92 -10.49
C THR A 902 11.30 -21.25 -9.00
N VAL A 903 10.20 -20.86 -8.35
CA VAL A 903 10.03 -20.94 -6.88
C VAL A 903 8.79 -21.72 -6.46
N ILE A 904 7.90 -22.04 -7.39
CA ILE A 904 6.63 -22.71 -7.14
C ILE A 904 6.53 -23.91 -8.09
N SER A 905 6.18 -25.08 -7.54
CA SER A 905 5.90 -26.30 -8.32
C SER A 905 4.39 -26.51 -8.60
N ASP A 906 3.52 -25.75 -7.95
CA ASP A 906 2.06 -25.82 -8.09
C ASP A 906 1.61 -24.98 -9.29
N GLU A 907 1.14 -25.63 -10.35
CA GLU A 907 0.69 -24.99 -11.60
C GLU A 907 -0.52 -24.06 -11.37
N ASP A 908 -1.42 -24.41 -10.48
CA ASP A 908 -2.60 -23.58 -10.16
C ASP A 908 -2.16 -22.29 -9.47
N PHE A 909 -1.19 -22.37 -8.56
CA PHE A 909 -0.68 -21.17 -7.91
C PHE A 909 0.21 -20.33 -8.82
N ILE A 910 0.95 -20.94 -9.77
CA ILE A 910 1.66 -20.19 -10.82
C ILE A 910 0.67 -19.36 -11.65
N ALA A 911 -0.51 -19.90 -11.96
CA ALA A 911 -1.55 -19.17 -12.67
C ALA A 911 -2.08 -17.98 -11.85
N VAL A 912 -2.27 -18.15 -10.54
CA VAL A 912 -2.63 -17.07 -9.59
C VAL A 912 -1.56 -15.99 -9.57
N ALA A 913 -0.29 -16.35 -9.47
CA ALA A 913 0.83 -15.41 -9.43
C ALA A 913 0.95 -14.60 -10.74
N ARG A 914 0.75 -15.24 -11.89
CA ARG A 914 0.66 -14.56 -13.19
C ARG A 914 -0.55 -13.61 -13.26
N GLY A 915 -1.69 -14.02 -12.71
CA GLY A 915 -2.89 -13.19 -12.58
C GLY A 915 -2.63 -11.93 -11.76
N ALA A 916 -2.01 -12.06 -10.58
CA ALA A 916 -1.61 -10.96 -9.71
C ALA A 916 -0.60 -10.03 -10.39
N ARG A 917 0.42 -10.57 -11.07
CA ARG A 917 1.37 -9.78 -11.86
C ARG A 917 0.67 -8.98 -12.96
N ASN A 918 -0.24 -9.59 -13.69
CA ASN A 918 -1.02 -8.91 -14.73
C ASN A 918 -1.91 -7.80 -14.16
N ALA A 919 -2.47 -7.99 -12.96
CA ALA A 919 -3.21 -6.96 -12.24
C ALA A 919 -2.31 -5.76 -11.90
N CYS A 920 -1.12 -6.03 -11.34
CA CYS A 920 -0.12 -5.01 -11.02
C CYS A 920 0.36 -4.27 -12.27
N ASP A 921 0.66 -4.98 -13.35
CA ASP A 921 1.05 -4.40 -14.64
C ASP A 921 -0.02 -3.45 -15.18
N ARG A 922 -1.30 -3.89 -15.21
CA ARG A 922 -2.39 -3.10 -15.77
C ARG A 922 -2.76 -1.89 -14.93
N ARG A 923 -2.82 -2.07 -13.60
CA ARG A 923 -3.40 -1.07 -12.69
C ARG A 923 -2.37 -0.17 -12.02
N VAL A 924 -1.12 -0.62 -11.88
CA VAL A 924 -0.10 0.10 -11.11
C VAL A 924 1.10 0.49 -11.96
N TRP A 925 1.77 -0.48 -12.59
CA TRP A 925 3.10 -0.22 -13.18
C TRP A 925 3.05 0.46 -14.56
N ARG A 926 1.96 0.26 -15.33
CA ARG A 926 1.78 0.91 -16.65
C ARG A 926 1.12 2.28 -16.59
N GLN A 927 0.60 2.69 -15.42
CA GLN A 927 -0.10 3.97 -15.26
C GLN A 927 0.83 5.16 -14.92
N ARG A 928 2.10 4.93 -14.62
CA ARG A 928 3.05 6.03 -14.37
C ARG A 928 3.52 6.61 -15.69
N PRO A 929 3.27 7.93 -15.97
CA PRO A 929 4.07 8.63 -16.96
C PRO A 929 5.53 8.55 -16.50
N ALA A 930 6.45 8.30 -17.43
CA ALA A 930 7.87 8.40 -17.16
C ALA A 930 8.13 9.83 -16.65
N LEU A 931 8.61 9.93 -15.42
CA LEU A 931 9.21 11.15 -14.90
C LEU A 931 10.47 11.45 -15.71
#